data_587b37e441f9d9ffad1df66ce06320d5
#
_entry.id   587b37e441f9d9ffad1df66ce06320d5
#
_cell.length_a   1.000
_cell.length_b   1.000
_cell.length_c   1.000
_cell.angle_alpha   90.00
_cell.angle_beta   90.00
_cell.angle_gamma   90.00
#
_symmetry.space_group_name_H-M   'P 1'
#
loop_
_entity.id
_entity.type
_entity.pdbx_description
1 polymer ?
#
loop_
_entity_poly.entity_id
_entity_poly.type
_entity_poly.pdbx_seq_one_letter_code
_entity_poly.pdbx_strand_id
1 'polypeptide(L)'
;MSRRCAVRLPGVAALVAAGVLALCTAGGAQAQAPTQARAQSEPAEERPLGQRHLQGPGQGEPQRPRIGLVLSGGGARGFAHIGVLRVLQELRVPVDLVVGTSMGAVVGGAYAAGRSAAELERFARDTDWAAVLADRPSRAAGEFRRREVDLEVPSRIEFGIGPGLSLNAPPAVAGSHALEAALEELLPQGQAQRPAGRLSLGFRAVATDLRTGELVEMSDEPLAVALRASLSVPGLFPPFARDGRLLVDGGLVRNVPVDLARAMGAQVLIVVNVGTSVDHVRDLASPLGVAQQMINLLTEQNAQRSLGELTSVDLLIQPDLEGLDATELATGAQRAIAAGERAARALSSRLEALAIAPQAWASFEQARVQQPLAPGTADTGKLLVRPTGRASAELLAAAAGTTLGQTVDAATARAAADRLYASGDFERVEVQSALLPDGRALILVPVEAPWRRNPLRLGLELQTEQGTREDATRLGLTATTTLRPLNAWGGELRALMRLGSQSTLMGEWWQPLGPGSRVFGVTSWRRDAEAQDIYFDGQRVTQLRVSEATWRLGAGVSLGRSGDVQMGLERSRSRVSPLLRADLASGPIALTTTQAYAQLRVDTLDSIAFPTRGTFVGALWESGGLSGADRGSATLARVLSGFTWGRWAGHVYAEASHASKGSAPLALGGFLRLSGTPISSLYGQTSLFGRMVMGVPLAHMPLGLGGAVRAGLSVELGGAFLPGQSRRLDDLQKAGSAFVSVDTLFGPAYLALGATHRGSRATYVFLGPFW
;
A
#
# COMPACT_ATOMS: atom_id res chain seq x y z
N MET A 1 -8.02 17.74 55.69
CA MET A 1 -8.92 16.58 55.66
C MET A 1 -9.41 16.39 54.24
N SER A 2 -8.93 15.36 53.62
CA SER A 2 -9.09 14.98 52.22
C SER A 2 -10.47 14.37 51.96
N ARG A 3 -11.17 14.79 50.95
CA ARG A 3 -12.14 13.93 50.27
C ARG A 3 -11.91 13.96 48.77
N ARG A 4 -11.37 12.86 48.24
CA ARG A 4 -11.28 12.54 46.83
C ARG A 4 -12.68 12.24 46.28
N CYS A 5 -13.19 13.03 45.37
CA CYS A 5 -14.33 12.66 44.53
C CYS A 5 -13.81 11.95 43.30
N ALA A 6 -13.92 10.64 43.24
CA ALA A 6 -13.73 9.84 42.03
C ALA A 6 -15.01 9.95 41.19
N VAL A 7 -14.95 10.65 40.09
CA VAL A 7 -16.00 10.62 39.05
C VAL A 7 -15.75 9.37 38.19
N ARG A 8 -16.60 8.36 38.43
CA ARG A 8 -16.74 7.21 37.53
C ARG A 8 -17.53 7.69 36.30
N LEU A 9 -16.89 7.64 35.12
CA LEU A 9 -17.56 7.74 33.83
C LEU A 9 -17.87 6.32 33.32
N PRO A 10 -19.11 5.87 33.44
CA PRO A 10 -19.55 4.74 32.61
C PRO A 10 -20.60 5.24 31.63
N GLY A 11 -20.46 4.94 30.35
CA GLY A 11 -21.59 5.03 29.46
C GLY A 11 -21.38 5.33 28.02
N VAL A 12 -20.23 5.90 27.58
CA VAL A 12 -20.05 6.28 26.16
C VAL A 12 -19.56 5.11 25.31
N ALA A 13 -18.72 4.24 25.85
CA ALA A 13 -18.27 3.04 25.13
C ALA A 13 -19.38 1.99 24.93
N ALA A 14 -20.33 1.94 25.85
CA ALA A 14 -21.46 1.02 25.77
C ALA A 14 -22.53 1.45 24.75
N LEU A 15 -22.68 2.74 24.48
CA LEU A 15 -23.63 3.25 23.49
C LEU A 15 -23.18 3.03 22.05
N VAL A 16 -21.87 3.07 21.78
CA VAL A 16 -21.33 2.75 20.44
C VAL A 16 -21.39 1.23 20.17
N ALA A 17 -21.14 0.40 21.18
CA ALA A 17 -21.29 -1.04 21.09
C ALA A 17 -22.77 -1.47 20.93
N ALA A 18 -23.71 -0.80 21.60
CA ALA A 18 -25.14 -1.08 21.48
C ALA A 18 -25.74 -0.67 20.14
N GLY A 19 -25.27 0.44 19.54
CA GLY A 19 -25.69 0.89 18.20
C GLY A 19 -25.25 -0.05 17.09
N VAL A 20 -24.06 -0.65 17.21
CA VAL A 20 -23.53 -1.65 16.26
C VAL A 20 -24.19 -3.02 16.48
N LEU A 21 -24.51 -3.39 17.73
CA LEU A 21 -25.18 -4.65 18.01
C LEU A 21 -26.65 -4.67 17.55
N ALA A 22 -27.37 -3.55 17.65
CA ALA A 22 -28.78 -3.46 17.23
C ALA A 22 -28.97 -3.60 15.69
N LEU A 23 -27.95 -3.28 14.89
CA LEU A 23 -27.95 -3.46 13.43
C LEU A 23 -27.56 -4.88 13.00
N CYS A 24 -26.94 -5.68 13.88
CA CYS A 24 -26.53 -7.06 13.56
C CYS A 24 -27.61 -8.11 13.87
N THR A 25 -28.69 -7.77 14.56
CA THR A 25 -29.74 -8.75 14.97
C THR A 25 -30.94 -8.85 14.03
N ALA A 26 -31.01 -8.03 12.97
CA ALA A 26 -32.14 -8.01 12.03
C ALA A 26 -31.85 -8.78 10.71
N GLY A 27 -31.15 -9.91 10.76
CA GLY A 27 -30.81 -10.66 9.55
C GLY A 27 -30.48 -12.15 9.77
N GLY A 28 -31.16 -12.77 10.72
CA GLY A 28 -31.00 -14.21 10.99
C GLY A 28 -31.85 -15.08 10.07
N ALA A 29 -31.46 -15.30 8.82
CA ALA A 29 -31.92 -16.45 8.06
C ALA A 29 -30.87 -17.56 8.19
N GLN A 30 -31.26 -18.62 8.89
CA GLN A 30 -30.48 -19.83 9.05
C GLN A 30 -30.28 -20.50 7.69
N ALA A 31 -29.07 -20.44 7.15
CA ALA A 31 -28.67 -21.33 6.08
C ALA A 31 -28.16 -22.65 6.72
N GLN A 32 -28.93 -23.72 6.55
CA GLN A 32 -28.53 -25.06 6.89
C GLN A 32 -27.27 -25.45 6.10
N ALA A 33 -26.24 -25.90 6.78
CA ALA A 33 -25.04 -26.45 6.18
C ALA A 33 -25.38 -27.75 5.45
N PRO A 34 -24.89 -27.99 4.24
CA PRO A 34 -25.03 -29.29 3.59
C PRO A 34 -24.12 -30.29 4.30
N THR A 35 -24.73 -31.39 4.73
CA THR A 35 -24.09 -32.58 5.28
C THR A 35 -23.06 -33.11 4.28
N GLN A 36 -21.80 -33.14 4.66
CA GLN A 36 -20.75 -33.80 3.88
C GLN A 36 -21.01 -35.32 3.86
N ALA A 37 -21.37 -35.83 2.70
CA ALA A 37 -21.36 -37.25 2.41
C ALA A 37 -19.88 -37.69 2.41
N ARG A 38 -19.55 -38.54 3.37
CA ARG A 38 -18.26 -39.23 3.50
C ARG A 38 -18.18 -40.26 2.40
N ALA A 39 -17.55 -39.95 1.27
CA ALA A 39 -17.17 -40.93 0.28
C ALA A 39 -16.04 -41.79 0.87
N GLN A 40 -16.30 -43.04 1.12
CA GLN A 40 -15.30 -44.04 1.43
C GLN A 40 -14.50 -44.29 0.15
N SER A 41 -13.26 -43.87 0.13
CA SER A 41 -12.28 -44.23 -0.90
C SER A 41 -11.72 -45.63 -0.53
N GLU A 42 -12.01 -46.60 -1.37
CA GLU A 42 -11.29 -47.88 -1.39
C GLU A 42 -9.79 -47.63 -1.67
N PRO A 43 -8.89 -48.46 -1.13
CA PRO A 43 -7.47 -48.32 -1.36
C PRO A 43 -7.15 -48.64 -2.82
N ALA A 44 -6.63 -47.65 -3.55
CA ALA A 44 -6.10 -47.87 -4.89
C ALA A 44 -4.86 -48.77 -4.79
N GLU A 45 -4.90 -49.92 -5.51
CA GLU A 45 -3.76 -50.81 -5.74
C GLU A 45 -2.57 -49.99 -6.30
N GLU A 46 -1.45 -50.07 -5.62
CA GLU A 46 -0.16 -49.57 -6.13
C GLU A 46 0.22 -50.36 -7.39
N ARG A 47 0.00 -49.78 -8.56
CA ARG A 47 0.65 -50.25 -9.78
C ARG A 47 2.11 -49.81 -9.78
N PRO A 48 3.09 -50.71 -9.91
CA PRO A 48 4.47 -50.36 -9.98
C PRO A 48 4.69 -49.49 -11.23
N LEU A 49 5.24 -48.28 -11.03
CA LEU A 49 5.67 -47.37 -12.07
C LEU A 49 6.71 -48.09 -12.93
N GLY A 50 6.29 -48.42 -14.16
CA GLY A 50 7.15 -49.05 -15.15
C GLY A 50 8.42 -48.18 -15.36
N GLN A 51 9.55 -48.79 -15.07
CA GLN A 51 10.86 -48.29 -15.46
C GLN A 51 10.87 -48.09 -16.98
N ARG A 52 10.65 -46.88 -17.44
CA ARG A 52 11.07 -46.49 -18.79
C ARG A 52 12.60 -46.49 -18.79
N HIS A 53 13.16 -47.54 -19.31
CA HIS A 53 14.55 -47.55 -19.74
C HIS A 53 14.78 -46.36 -20.68
N LEU A 54 15.40 -45.32 -20.18
CA LEU A 54 16.10 -44.38 -21.03
C LEU A 54 17.25 -45.13 -21.64
N GLN A 55 17.14 -45.41 -22.94
CA GLN A 55 18.26 -45.93 -23.72
C GLN A 55 19.41 -44.94 -23.57
N GLY A 56 20.51 -45.41 -22.99
CA GLY A 56 21.70 -44.62 -22.80
C GLY A 56 22.28 -44.23 -24.15
N PRO A 57 22.85 -43.05 -24.28
CA PRO A 57 23.60 -42.65 -25.46
C PRO A 57 24.83 -43.58 -25.60
N GLY A 58 25.18 -43.88 -26.87
CA GLY A 58 26.27 -44.77 -27.25
C GLY A 58 27.61 -44.37 -26.63
N GLN A 59 28.44 -45.39 -26.41
CA GLN A 59 29.85 -45.30 -25.99
C GLN A 59 30.61 -44.38 -26.92
N GLY A 60 31.15 -43.25 -26.38
CA GLY A 60 32.06 -42.49 -27.23
C GLY A 60 32.59 -41.14 -26.83
N GLU A 61 32.22 -40.51 -25.69
CA GLU A 61 32.94 -39.32 -25.19
C GLU A 61 33.00 -39.34 -23.66
N PRO A 62 34.12 -38.92 -23.04
CA PRO A 62 34.20 -38.79 -21.58
C PRO A 62 33.11 -37.81 -21.14
N GLN A 63 32.07 -38.32 -20.47
CA GLN A 63 30.98 -37.52 -19.96
C GLN A 63 31.56 -36.55 -18.92
N ARG A 64 31.47 -35.24 -19.22
CA ARG A 64 31.81 -34.21 -18.22
C ARG A 64 30.98 -34.38 -16.94
N PRO A 65 31.49 -33.98 -15.79
CA PRO A 65 30.70 -34.03 -14.55
C PRO A 65 29.46 -33.13 -14.65
N ARG A 66 28.35 -33.60 -14.06
CA ARG A 66 27.15 -32.78 -13.90
C ARG A 66 27.40 -31.66 -12.89
N ILE A 67 27.26 -30.42 -13.32
CA ILE A 67 27.52 -29.24 -12.53
C ILE A 67 26.21 -28.70 -11.93
N GLY A 68 26.15 -28.65 -10.60
CA GLY A 68 25.06 -28.02 -9.86
C GLY A 68 25.43 -26.60 -9.41
N LEU A 69 24.57 -25.64 -9.68
CA LEU A 69 24.70 -24.27 -9.15
C LEU A 69 23.79 -24.11 -7.94
N VAL A 70 24.39 -23.78 -6.79
CA VAL A 70 23.68 -23.55 -5.52
C VAL A 70 23.79 -22.09 -5.16
N LEU A 71 22.65 -21.41 -5.04
CA LEU A 71 22.55 -19.98 -4.79
C LEU A 71 21.85 -19.71 -3.45
N SER A 72 22.58 -19.12 -2.51
CA SER A 72 22.02 -18.80 -1.18
C SER A 72 21.02 -17.66 -1.19
N GLY A 73 20.19 -17.55 -0.15
CA GLY A 73 19.43 -16.35 0.16
C GLY A 73 20.33 -15.22 0.66
N GLY A 74 19.80 -13.99 0.65
CA GLY A 74 20.54 -12.83 1.16
C GLY A 74 19.92 -11.46 0.78
N GLY A 75 18.66 -11.40 0.37
CA GLY A 75 17.97 -10.17 -0.03
C GLY A 75 18.73 -9.44 -1.15
N ALA A 76 18.98 -8.13 -1.02
CA ALA A 76 19.72 -7.31 -1.99
C ALA A 76 21.14 -7.83 -2.27
N ARG A 77 21.78 -8.48 -1.28
CA ARG A 77 23.10 -9.11 -1.42
C ARG A 77 23.08 -10.21 -2.49
N GLY A 78 21.91 -10.86 -2.69
CA GLY A 78 21.71 -11.89 -3.71
C GLY A 78 21.85 -11.39 -5.16
N PHE A 79 21.85 -10.09 -5.43
CA PHE A 79 22.22 -9.60 -6.74
C PHE A 79 23.69 -9.92 -7.14
N ALA A 80 24.54 -10.30 -6.16
CA ALA A 80 25.88 -10.79 -6.45
C ALA A 80 25.87 -12.06 -7.30
N HIS A 81 24.84 -12.90 -7.20
CA HIS A 81 24.68 -14.07 -8.07
C HIS A 81 24.69 -13.71 -9.56
N ILE A 82 24.19 -12.52 -9.94
CA ILE A 82 24.18 -12.03 -11.33
C ILE A 82 25.61 -11.84 -11.83
N GLY A 83 26.48 -11.26 -11.00
CA GLY A 83 27.91 -11.09 -11.32
C GLY A 83 28.62 -12.43 -11.50
N VAL A 84 28.29 -13.41 -10.66
CA VAL A 84 28.82 -14.79 -10.81
C VAL A 84 28.32 -15.42 -12.10
N LEU A 85 27.04 -15.35 -12.41
CA LEU A 85 26.47 -15.87 -13.66
C LEU A 85 27.12 -15.26 -14.90
N ARG A 86 27.44 -13.97 -14.86
CA ARG A 86 28.17 -13.29 -15.95
C ARG A 86 29.51 -13.96 -16.21
N VAL A 87 30.30 -14.23 -15.16
CA VAL A 87 31.61 -14.89 -15.30
C VAL A 87 31.46 -16.33 -15.81
N LEU A 88 30.47 -17.08 -15.28
CA LEU A 88 30.18 -18.43 -15.78
C LEU A 88 29.84 -18.45 -17.28
N GLN A 89 29.03 -17.49 -17.74
CA GLN A 89 28.68 -17.34 -19.15
C GLN A 89 29.91 -16.97 -20.01
N GLU A 90 30.75 -16.02 -19.56
CA GLU A 90 31.96 -15.62 -20.23
C GLU A 90 32.95 -16.78 -20.39
N LEU A 91 33.12 -17.55 -19.34
CA LEU A 91 34.03 -18.70 -19.32
C LEU A 91 33.44 -19.97 -19.95
N ARG A 92 32.17 -19.95 -20.36
CA ARG A 92 31.44 -21.08 -20.93
C ARG A 92 31.34 -22.28 -19.99
N VAL A 93 31.09 -22.02 -18.73
CA VAL A 93 30.88 -23.05 -17.72
C VAL A 93 29.40 -23.49 -17.75
N PRO A 94 29.10 -24.73 -18.17
CA PRO A 94 27.73 -25.19 -18.28
C PRO A 94 27.18 -25.54 -16.88
N VAL A 95 25.93 -25.16 -16.64
CA VAL A 95 25.21 -25.48 -15.40
C VAL A 95 24.09 -26.48 -15.76
N ASP A 96 24.09 -27.66 -15.16
CA ASP A 96 23.12 -28.72 -15.47
C ASP A 96 21.87 -28.65 -14.61
N LEU A 97 21.98 -28.10 -13.41
CA LEU A 97 20.89 -27.91 -12.48
C LEU A 97 21.14 -26.70 -11.56
N VAL A 98 20.07 -26.08 -11.09
CA VAL A 98 20.13 -24.92 -10.20
C VAL A 98 19.24 -25.18 -8.99
N VAL A 99 19.76 -24.90 -7.81
CA VAL A 99 18.99 -24.87 -6.56
C VAL A 99 19.19 -23.55 -5.87
N GLY A 100 18.11 -22.91 -5.46
CA GLY A 100 18.20 -21.57 -4.87
C GLY A 100 17.27 -21.35 -3.70
N THR A 101 17.68 -20.44 -2.84
CA THR A 101 16.89 -19.97 -1.69
C THR A 101 16.69 -18.47 -1.79
N SER A 102 15.46 -17.98 -1.54
CA SER A 102 15.16 -16.55 -1.47
C SER A 102 15.60 -15.81 -2.76
N MET A 103 16.42 -14.75 -2.67
CA MET A 103 16.94 -14.06 -3.85
C MET A 103 17.78 -15.00 -4.76
N GLY A 104 18.45 -15.99 -4.19
CA GLY A 104 19.14 -17.02 -4.99
C GLY A 104 18.18 -17.87 -5.80
N ALA A 105 16.97 -18.15 -5.29
CA ALA A 105 15.91 -18.80 -6.07
C ALA A 105 15.42 -17.88 -7.20
N VAL A 106 15.25 -16.57 -6.94
CA VAL A 106 14.81 -15.59 -7.95
C VAL A 106 15.81 -15.49 -9.12
N VAL A 107 17.09 -15.27 -8.80
CA VAL A 107 18.13 -15.15 -9.82
C VAL A 107 18.36 -16.50 -10.53
N GLY A 108 18.44 -17.58 -9.77
CA GLY A 108 18.65 -18.93 -10.30
C GLY A 108 17.48 -19.45 -11.13
N GLY A 109 16.26 -19.22 -10.68
CA GLY A 109 15.05 -19.62 -11.41
C GLY A 109 14.86 -18.86 -12.72
N ALA A 110 15.09 -17.54 -12.71
CA ALA A 110 15.03 -16.74 -13.91
C ALA A 110 16.14 -17.11 -14.91
N TYR A 111 17.36 -17.41 -14.44
CA TYR A 111 18.42 -17.94 -15.26
C TYR A 111 18.05 -19.32 -15.86
N ALA A 112 17.54 -20.24 -15.03
CA ALA A 112 17.09 -21.56 -15.49
C ALA A 112 15.93 -21.47 -16.50
N ALA A 113 15.09 -20.43 -16.37
CA ALA A 113 14.00 -20.15 -17.30
C ALA A 113 14.47 -19.51 -18.63
N GLY A 114 15.76 -19.14 -18.78
CA GLY A 114 16.31 -18.64 -20.03
C GLY A 114 16.84 -17.20 -19.98
N ARG A 115 16.71 -16.47 -18.86
CA ARG A 115 17.27 -15.11 -18.75
C ARG A 115 18.81 -15.15 -18.74
N SER A 116 19.43 -14.21 -19.42
CA SER A 116 20.87 -13.95 -19.37
C SER A 116 21.24 -13.11 -18.14
N ALA A 117 22.52 -13.15 -17.73
CA ALA A 117 23.03 -12.28 -16.67
C ALA A 117 22.80 -10.79 -16.98
N ALA A 118 22.91 -10.37 -18.26
CA ALA A 118 22.66 -8.99 -18.66
C ALA A 118 21.18 -8.56 -18.51
N GLU A 119 20.23 -9.47 -18.78
CA GLU A 119 18.80 -9.19 -18.57
C GLU A 119 18.47 -9.14 -17.09
N LEU A 120 19.05 -10.02 -16.28
CA LEU A 120 18.90 -10.01 -14.81
C LEU A 120 19.46 -8.72 -14.19
N GLU A 121 20.63 -8.24 -14.67
CA GLU A 121 21.19 -6.96 -14.22
C GLU A 121 20.29 -5.79 -14.59
N ARG A 122 19.73 -5.78 -15.80
CA ARG A 122 18.80 -4.74 -16.26
C ARG A 122 17.57 -4.73 -15.37
N PHE A 123 16.98 -5.86 -15.10
CA PHE A 123 15.85 -6.00 -14.18
C PHE A 123 16.19 -5.48 -12.77
N ALA A 124 17.34 -5.90 -12.21
CA ALA A 124 17.77 -5.48 -10.87
C ALA A 124 17.92 -3.95 -10.76
N ARG A 125 18.37 -3.28 -11.84
CA ARG A 125 18.59 -1.84 -11.92
C ARG A 125 17.31 -1.05 -12.20
N ASP A 126 16.48 -1.52 -13.14
CA ASP A 126 15.37 -0.75 -13.71
C ASP A 126 14.06 -0.94 -12.93
N THR A 127 13.97 -1.97 -12.07
CA THR A 127 12.82 -2.20 -11.20
C THR A 127 12.73 -1.11 -10.12
N ASP A 128 11.56 -0.50 -9.97
CA ASP A 128 11.25 0.39 -8.85
C ASP A 128 11.01 -0.41 -7.55
N TRP A 129 12.13 -0.80 -6.91
CA TRP A 129 12.09 -1.58 -5.67
C TRP A 129 11.38 -0.86 -4.52
N ALA A 130 11.36 0.48 -4.54
CA ALA A 130 10.62 1.24 -3.54
C ALA A 130 9.11 1.03 -3.70
N ALA A 131 8.61 1.02 -4.94
CA ALA A 131 7.21 0.70 -5.24
C ALA A 131 6.88 -0.76 -4.92
N VAL A 132 7.76 -1.71 -5.26
CA VAL A 132 7.59 -3.15 -4.94
C VAL A 132 7.49 -3.37 -3.43
N LEU A 133 8.36 -2.75 -2.64
CA LEU A 133 8.36 -2.88 -1.18
C LEU A 133 7.20 -2.11 -0.52
N ALA A 134 6.80 -0.97 -1.08
CA ALA A 134 5.65 -0.24 -0.58
C ALA A 134 4.35 -1.03 -0.77
N ASP A 135 4.26 -1.79 -1.84
CA ASP A 135 3.13 -2.61 -2.29
C ASP A 135 1.76 -2.04 -1.91
N ARG A 136 1.59 -0.79 -2.22
CA ARG A 136 0.31 -0.10 -2.10
C ARG A 136 -0.04 0.44 -3.47
N PRO A 137 -1.29 0.27 -3.89
CA PRO A 137 -1.74 0.95 -5.10
C PRO A 137 -1.42 2.42 -4.97
N SER A 138 -0.91 3.04 -6.04
CA SER A 138 -0.75 4.48 -6.04
C SER A 138 -2.10 5.11 -5.66
N ARG A 139 -2.09 6.17 -4.86
CA ARG A 139 -3.32 6.84 -4.44
C ARG A 139 -4.20 7.21 -5.65
N ALA A 140 -3.58 7.65 -6.74
CA ALA A 140 -4.28 7.99 -7.99
C ALA A 140 -4.97 6.77 -8.65
N ALA A 141 -4.46 5.54 -8.45
CA ALA A 141 -5.09 4.31 -8.96
C ALA A 141 -6.25 3.84 -8.08
N GLY A 142 -6.37 4.32 -6.84
CA GLY A 142 -7.47 3.98 -5.92
C GLY A 142 -8.82 4.54 -6.37
N GLU A 143 -9.91 3.99 -5.85
CA GLU A 143 -11.25 4.52 -6.06
C GLU A 143 -11.44 5.86 -5.34
N PHE A 144 -12.23 6.77 -5.92
CA PHE A 144 -12.49 8.09 -5.33
C PHE A 144 -13.01 8.01 -3.89
N ARG A 145 -13.93 7.09 -3.62
CA ARG A 145 -14.49 6.87 -2.28
C ARG A 145 -13.44 6.54 -1.22
N ARG A 146 -12.40 5.80 -1.58
CA ARG A 146 -11.27 5.53 -0.67
C ARG A 146 -10.39 6.76 -0.44
N ARG A 147 -10.12 7.51 -1.51
CA ARG A 147 -9.31 8.74 -1.42
C ARG A 147 -9.97 9.83 -0.59
N GLU A 148 -11.30 9.85 -0.57
CA GLU A 148 -12.07 10.76 0.27
C GLU A 148 -11.79 10.54 1.77
N VAL A 149 -11.65 9.28 2.20
CA VAL A 149 -11.29 8.95 3.58
C VAL A 149 -9.90 9.49 3.95
N ASP A 150 -8.96 9.51 2.99
CA ASP A 150 -7.61 10.04 3.24
C ASP A 150 -7.63 11.54 3.57
N LEU A 151 -8.58 12.30 3.02
CA LEU A 151 -8.71 13.74 3.33
C LEU A 151 -9.11 13.99 4.79
N GLU A 152 -9.87 13.08 5.39
CA GLU A 152 -10.30 13.17 6.79
C GLU A 152 -9.31 12.51 7.75
N VAL A 153 -8.71 11.37 7.33
CA VAL A 153 -7.79 10.57 8.14
C VAL A 153 -6.57 10.20 7.29
N PRO A 154 -5.55 11.06 7.21
CA PRO A 154 -4.36 10.84 6.39
C PRO A 154 -3.43 9.74 6.94
N SER A 155 -3.73 9.19 8.09
CA SER A 155 -2.97 8.12 8.74
C SER A 155 -2.93 6.85 7.89
N ARG A 156 -1.81 6.14 7.98
CA ARG A 156 -1.59 4.82 7.39
C ARG A 156 -1.84 3.67 8.36
N ILE A 157 -2.26 3.98 9.58
CA ILE A 157 -2.55 2.98 10.62
C ILE A 157 -3.96 2.45 10.38
N GLU A 158 -4.02 1.23 9.86
CA GLU A 158 -5.26 0.56 9.47
C GLU A 158 -5.27 -0.87 10.01
N PHE A 159 -6.42 -1.29 10.54
CA PHE A 159 -6.71 -2.64 11.03
C PHE A 159 -7.97 -3.16 10.36
N GLY A 160 -8.04 -4.46 10.08
CA GLY A 160 -9.29 -5.07 9.64
C GLY A 160 -10.17 -5.45 10.83
N ILE A 161 -11.47 -5.18 10.73
CA ILE A 161 -12.44 -5.66 11.71
C ILE A 161 -12.98 -7.00 11.24
N GLY A 162 -12.63 -8.06 11.97
CA GLY A 162 -13.11 -9.41 11.75
C GLY A 162 -14.35 -9.79 12.55
N PRO A 163 -14.79 -11.07 12.48
CA PRO A 163 -15.90 -11.58 13.27
C PRO A 163 -15.65 -11.39 14.79
N GLY A 164 -16.69 -11.07 15.54
CA GLY A 164 -16.57 -10.81 16.96
C GLY A 164 -15.79 -9.56 17.35
N LEU A 165 -15.65 -8.59 16.41
CA LEU A 165 -14.88 -7.35 16.58
C LEU A 165 -13.37 -7.60 16.78
N SER A 166 -12.83 -8.73 16.29
CA SER A 166 -11.40 -8.97 16.28
C SER A 166 -10.68 -7.96 15.38
N LEU A 167 -9.54 -7.43 15.86
CA LEU A 167 -8.69 -6.53 15.09
C LEU A 167 -7.55 -7.33 14.44
N ASN A 168 -7.45 -7.22 13.13
CA ASN A 168 -6.42 -7.88 12.33
C ASN A 168 -5.43 -6.84 11.82
N ALA A 169 -4.17 -6.95 12.25
CA ALA A 169 -3.07 -6.14 11.75
C ALA A 169 -2.45 -6.76 10.50
N PRO A 170 -1.80 -5.98 9.62
CA PRO A 170 -0.99 -6.51 8.53
C PRO A 170 0.11 -7.42 9.10
N PRO A 171 0.35 -8.62 8.52
CA PRO A 171 1.36 -9.57 9.01
C PRO A 171 2.79 -9.19 8.59
N ALA A 172 2.95 -8.19 7.72
CA ALA A 172 4.23 -7.77 7.16
C ALA A 172 4.22 -6.28 6.77
N VAL A 173 5.42 -5.74 6.57
CA VAL A 173 5.60 -4.32 6.17
C VAL A 173 5.23 -4.09 4.70
N ALA A 174 5.62 -5.04 3.83
CA ALA A 174 5.31 -5.03 2.39
C ALA A 174 4.18 -6.00 2.07
N GLY A 175 3.45 -5.74 1.00
CA GLY A 175 2.44 -6.68 0.48
C GLY A 175 3.03 -7.67 -0.54
N SER A 176 2.16 -8.39 -1.25
CA SER A 176 2.56 -9.46 -2.18
C SER A 176 2.36 -9.10 -3.65
N HIS A 177 1.41 -8.23 -3.96
CA HIS A 177 0.93 -8.03 -5.34
C HIS A 177 1.99 -7.43 -6.28
N ALA A 178 2.66 -6.37 -5.83
CA ALA A 178 3.71 -5.73 -6.61
C ALA A 178 4.94 -6.63 -6.77
N LEU A 179 5.27 -7.44 -5.74
CA LEU A 179 6.33 -8.43 -5.83
C LEU A 179 6.00 -9.52 -6.85
N GLU A 180 4.79 -10.06 -6.82
CA GLU A 180 4.34 -11.08 -7.77
C GLU A 180 4.36 -10.54 -9.21
N ALA A 181 3.91 -9.31 -9.42
CA ALA A 181 3.99 -8.65 -10.73
C ALA A 181 5.44 -8.50 -11.21
N ALA A 182 6.37 -8.09 -10.33
CA ALA A 182 7.78 -7.97 -10.66
C ALA A 182 8.42 -9.33 -10.98
N LEU A 183 8.08 -10.39 -10.23
CA LEU A 183 8.56 -11.76 -10.51
C LEU A 183 8.05 -12.28 -11.87
N GLU A 184 6.80 -11.99 -12.22
CA GLU A 184 6.25 -12.38 -13.51
C GLU A 184 6.87 -11.60 -14.66
N GLU A 185 7.19 -10.32 -14.51
CA GLU A 185 7.92 -9.51 -15.49
C GLU A 185 9.37 -10.02 -15.68
N LEU A 186 10.00 -10.44 -14.59
CA LEU A 186 11.35 -11.03 -14.63
C LEU A 186 11.38 -12.28 -15.52
N LEU A 187 10.35 -13.12 -15.47
CA LEU A 187 10.34 -14.40 -16.16
C LEU A 187 10.08 -14.23 -17.68
N PRO A 188 10.69 -15.07 -18.56
CA PRO A 188 10.35 -15.10 -19.97
C PRO A 188 8.88 -15.47 -20.17
N GLN A 189 8.29 -14.98 -21.27
CA GLN A 189 6.89 -15.22 -21.60
C GLN A 189 6.53 -16.72 -21.52
N GLY A 190 5.45 -17.03 -20.82
CA GLY A 190 4.95 -18.41 -20.67
C GLY A 190 5.73 -19.29 -19.68
N GLN A 191 6.84 -18.80 -19.09
CA GLN A 191 7.61 -19.61 -18.13
C GLN A 191 7.10 -19.47 -16.70
N ALA A 192 6.40 -18.41 -16.36
CA ALA A 192 5.86 -18.17 -15.01
C ALA A 192 4.93 -19.29 -14.50
N GLN A 193 4.14 -19.88 -15.40
CA GLN A 193 3.18 -20.95 -15.09
C GLN A 193 3.76 -22.37 -15.28
N ARG A 194 5.00 -22.49 -15.73
CA ARG A 194 5.65 -23.79 -15.92
C ARG A 194 6.10 -24.35 -14.57
N PRO A 195 5.90 -25.66 -14.31
CA PRO A 195 6.45 -26.28 -13.11
C PRO A 195 7.97 -26.07 -13.02
N ALA A 196 8.44 -25.63 -11.86
CA ALA A 196 9.85 -25.25 -11.65
C ALA A 196 10.83 -26.38 -12.00
N GLY A 197 10.51 -27.62 -11.63
CA GLY A 197 11.33 -28.78 -11.92
C GLY A 197 11.32 -29.25 -13.40
N ARG A 198 10.46 -28.65 -14.26
CA ARG A 198 10.35 -28.98 -15.69
C ARG A 198 11.04 -27.96 -16.62
N LEU A 199 11.85 -27.08 -16.05
CA LEU A 199 12.71 -26.21 -16.85
C LEU A 199 13.84 -27.05 -17.51
N SER A 200 14.42 -26.53 -18.59
CA SER A 200 15.51 -27.23 -19.31
C SER A 200 16.74 -27.44 -18.42
N LEU A 201 17.06 -26.47 -17.57
CA LEU A 201 17.92 -26.71 -16.40
C LEU A 201 17.04 -27.14 -15.25
N GLY A 202 17.26 -28.32 -14.68
CA GLY A 202 16.50 -28.76 -13.52
C GLY A 202 16.59 -27.69 -12.42
N PHE A 203 15.45 -27.12 -11.99
CA PHE A 203 15.43 -26.06 -10.99
C PHE A 203 14.57 -26.44 -9.79
N ARG A 204 15.06 -26.11 -8.59
CA ARG A 204 14.32 -26.22 -7.34
C ARG A 204 14.51 -24.97 -6.49
N ALA A 205 13.43 -24.43 -5.98
CA ALA A 205 13.46 -23.42 -4.95
C ALA A 205 13.16 -24.04 -3.59
N VAL A 206 13.64 -23.41 -2.53
CA VAL A 206 13.43 -23.85 -1.14
C VAL A 206 12.52 -22.89 -0.42
N ALA A 207 11.51 -23.40 0.27
CA ALA A 207 10.67 -22.66 1.22
C ALA A 207 10.64 -23.40 2.57
N THR A 208 10.12 -22.74 3.60
CA THR A 208 9.94 -23.28 4.94
C THR A 208 8.45 -23.30 5.27
N ASP A 209 7.89 -24.42 5.72
CA ASP A 209 6.55 -24.43 6.31
C ASP A 209 6.60 -23.80 7.70
N LEU A 210 5.94 -22.66 7.88
CA LEU A 210 5.96 -21.90 9.13
C LEU A 210 5.30 -22.66 10.30
N ARG A 211 4.44 -23.63 10.03
CA ARG A 211 3.74 -24.39 11.07
C ARG A 211 4.56 -25.55 11.61
N THR A 212 5.34 -26.21 10.75
CA THR A 212 6.11 -27.40 11.12
C THR A 212 7.61 -27.14 11.25
N GLY A 213 8.10 -26.07 10.63
CA GLY A 213 9.52 -25.77 10.50
C GLY A 213 10.23 -26.67 9.49
N GLU A 214 9.48 -27.43 8.67
CA GLU A 214 10.04 -28.35 7.69
C GLU A 214 10.44 -27.61 6.40
N LEU A 215 11.47 -28.15 5.74
CA LEU A 215 11.86 -27.74 4.40
C LEU A 215 10.79 -28.17 3.39
N VAL A 216 10.40 -27.24 2.52
CA VAL A 216 9.51 -27.50 1.39
C VAL A 216 10.26 -27.27 0.09
N GLU A 217 10.44 -28.35 -0.67
CA GLU A 217 11.02 -28.30 -1.99
C GLU A 217 9.95 -27.89 -3.00
N MET A 218 10.22 -26.80 -3.72
CA MET A 218 9.30 -26.20 -4.69
C MET A 218 9.74 -26.59 -6.10
N SER A 219 9.32 -27.78 -6.58
CA SER A 219 9.66 -28.30 -7.90
C SER A 219 8.42 -28.48 -8.81
N ASP A 220 7.30 -28.88 -8.24
CA ASP A 220 6.07 -29.17 -8.98
C ASP A 220 5.17 -27.94 -9.16
N GLU A 221 5.44 -26.91 -8.37
CA GLU A 221 4.73 -25.64 -8.40
C GLU A 221 5.08 -24.81 -9.64
N PRO A 222 4.16 -23.95 -10.14
CA PRO A 222 4.48 -22.93 -11.12
C PRO A 222 5.70 -22.11 -10.68
N LEU A 223 6.60 -21.80 -11.62
CA LEU A 223 7.87 -21.12 -11.31
C LEU A 223 7.64 -19.84 -10.52
N ALA A 224 6.70 -18.98 -10.94
CA ALA A 224 6.41 -17.74 -10.22
C ALA A 224 5.97 -17.99 -8.77
N VAL A 225 5.19 -19.05 -8.53
CA VAL A 225 4.75 -19.47 -7.18
C VAL A 225 5.94 -19.96 -6.36
N ALA A 226 6.83 -20.77 -6.94
CA ALA A 226 8.02 -21.29 -6.27
C ALA A 226 8.95 -20.13 -5.84
N LEU A 227 9.19 -19.15 -6.73
CA LEU A 227 9.99 -17.96 -6.43
C LEU A 227 9.34 -17.11 -5.33
N ARG A 228 8.01 -16.87 -5.43
CA ARG A 228 7.27 -16.08 -4.45
C ARG A 228 7.29 -16.73 -3.06
N ALA A 229 7.08 -18.03 -2.97
CA ALA A 229 7.12 -18.75 -1.69
C ALA A 229 8.51 -18.68 -1.05
N SER A 230 9.56 -18.93 -1.85
CA SER A 230 10.95 -18.88 -1.38
C SER A 230 11.40 -17.49 -0.91
N LEU A 231 10.79 -16.41 -1.44
CA LEU A 231 11.11 -15.01 -1.09
C LEU A 231 10.20 -14.44 0.01
N SER A 232 9.40 -15.26 0.70
CA SER A 232 8.50 -14.82 1.77
C SER A 232 9.24 -14.55 3.08
N VAL A 233 10.13 -13.56 3.09
CA VAL A 233 10.94 -13.19 4.27
C VAL A 233 10.03 -12.73 5.42
N PRO A 234 10.05 -13.39 6.60
CA PRO A 234 9.19 -13.04 7.73
C PRO A 234 9.37 -11.58 8.16
N GLY A 235 8.24 -10.90 8.41
CA GLY A 235 8.22 -9.48 8.75
C GLY A 235 8.31 -8.52 7.55
N LEU A 236 8.98 -8.91 6.46
CA LEU A 236 9.06 -8.11 5.24
C LEU A 236 7.87 -8.40 4.30
N PHE A 237 7.63 -9.66 3.98
CA PHE A 237 6.51 -10.11 3.13
C PHE A 237 5.57 -11.05 3.89
N PRO A 238 4.26 -11.04 3.56
CA PRO A 238 3.32 -11.98 4.16
C PRO A 238 3.70 -13.44 3.86
N PRO A 239 3.47 -14.38 4.80
CA PRO A 239 3.59 -15.80 4.51
C PRO A 239 2.69 -16.21 3.34
N PHE A 240 3.19 -17.06 2.46
CA PHE A 240 2.49 -17.51 1.27
C PHE A 240 1.65 -18.76 1.58
N ALA A 241 0.31 -18.62 1.56
CA ALA A 241 -0.60 -19.73 1.80
C ALA A 241 -0.80 -20.58 0.53
N ARG A 242 -0.49 -21.87 0.59
CA ARG A 242 -0.65 -22.81 -0.52
C ARG A 242 -0.92 -24.23 -0.01
N ASP A 243 -1.94 -24.88 -0.57
CA ASP A 243 -2.29 -26.29 -0.30
C ASP A 243 -2.32 -26.65 1.20
N GLY A 244 -2.90 -25.76 2.02
CA GLY A 244 -3.00 -25.93 3.48
C GLY A 244 -1.73 -25.63 4.26
N ARG A 245 -0.61 -25.36 3.58
CA ARG A 245 0.66 -24.93 4.17
C ARG A 245 0.75 -23.40 4.25
N LEU A 246 1.58 -22.92 5.16
CA LEU A 246 1.91 -21.51 5.29
C LEU A 246 3.42 -21.35 5.09
N LEU A 247 3.82 -20.96 3.87
CA LEU A 247 5.20 -20.96 3.44
C LEU A 247 5.87 -19.61 3.74
N VAL A 248 7.10 -19.66 4.21
CA VAL A 248 8.00 -18.53 4.41
C VAL A 248 9.35 -18.81 3.77
N ASP A 249 10.26 -17.83 3.79
CA ASP A 249 11.57 -17.91 3.19
C ASP A 249 12.33 -19.18 3.60
N GLY A 250 12.90 -19.85 2.60
CA GLY A 250 13.65 -21.10 2.79
C GLY A 250 14.93 -20.94 3.60
N GLY A 251 15.47 -19.71 3.68
CA GLY A 251 16.68 -19.40 4.44
C GLY A 251 16.58 -19.72 5.92
N LEU A 252 15.37 -19.81 6.49
CA LEU A 252 15.19 -20.21 7.89
C LEU A 252 15.66 -21.65 8.17
N VAL A 253 15.54 -22.55 7.20
CA VAL A 253 15.85 -23.98 7.36
C VAL A 253 17.03 -24.40 6.50
N ARG A 254 17.13 -23.90 5.27
CA ARG A 254 18.18 -24.28 4.33
C ARG A 254 18.57 -23.09 3.42
N ASN A 255 19.49 -22.26 3.91
CA ASN A 255 19.93 -21.08 3.16
C ASN A 255 20.85 -21.42 1.98
N VAL A 256 21.65 -22.49 2.13
CA VAL A 256 22.55 -23.01 1.08
C VAL A 256 22.18 -24.47 0.82
N PRO A 257 21.31 -24.78 -0.16
CA PRO A 257 20.72 -26.12 -0.34
C PRO A 257 21.66 -27.08 -1.11
N VAL A 258 22.83 -27.38 -0.53
CA VAL A 258 23.85 -28.30 -1.08
C VAL A 258 23.32 -29.72 -1.24
N ASP A 259 22.64 -30.22 -0.22
CA ASP A 259 22.07 -31.56 -0.16
C ASP A 259 21.04 -31.81 -1.29
N LEU A 260 20.18 -30.80 -1.58
CA LEU A 260 19.22 -30.90 -2.68
C LEU A 260 19.92 -30.95 -4.05
N ALA A 261 20.96 -30.16 -4.27
CA ALA A 261 21.71 -30.22 -5.52
C ALA A 261 22.38 -31.60 -5.71
N ARG A 262 22.91 -32.21 -4.63
CA ARG A 262 23.44 -33.58 -4.66
C ARG A 262 22.33 -34.60 -4.95
N ALA A 263 21.16 -34.48 -4.31
CA ALA A 263 20.02 -35.34 -4.54
C ALA A 263 19.52 -35.26 -6.00
N MET A 264 19.69 -34.13 -6.67
CA MET A 264 19.42 -33.96 -8.09
C MET A 264 20.49 -34.54 -9.00
N GLY A 265 21.59 -35.07 -8.45
CA GLY A 265 22.66 -35.77 -9.16
C GLY A 265 23.83 -34.87 -9.59
N ALA A 266 24.03 -33.73 -8.96
CA ALA A 266 25.23 -32.92 -9.18
C ALA A 266 26.48 -33.64 -8.67
N GLN A 267 27.51 -33.70 -9.50
CA GLN A 267 28.81 -34.29 -9.20
C GLN A 267 29.83 -33.24 -8.74
N VAL A 268 29.74 -32.04 -9.30
CA VAL A 268 30.50 -30.85 -8.91
C VAL A 268 29.52 -29.75 -8.57
N LEU A 269 29.74 -29.05 -7.47
CA LEU A 269 28.93 -27.90 -7.06
C LEU A 269 29.70 -26.60 -7.21
N ILE A 270 29.02 -25.61 -7.79
CA ILE A 270 29.40 -24.22 -7.71
C ILE A 270 28.44 -23.56 -6.72
N VAL A 271 28.92 -23.27 -5.52
CA VAL A 271 28.12 -22.73 -4.43
C VAL A 271 28.42 -21.26 -4.27
N VAL A 272 27.40 -20.43 -4.34
CA VAL A 272 27.53 -18.98 -4.11
C VAL A 272 26.83 -18.63 -2.82
N ASN A 273 27.62 -18.29 -1.78
CA ASN A 273 27.11 -17.86 -0.49
C ASN A 273 27.22 -16.34 -0.33
N VAL A 274 26.06 -15.68 -0.23
CA VAL A 274 25.94 -14.23 -0.01
C VAL A 274 25.36 -13.92 1.37
N GLY A 275 25.40 -14.88 2.29
CA GLY A 275 24.89 -14.75 3.66
C GLY A 275 25.51 -13.57 4.42
N THR A 276 24.82 -13.12 5.48
CA THR A 276 25.28 -12.02 6.34
C THR A 276 26.09 -12.58 7.49
N SER A 277 27.30 -12.06 7.72
CA SER A 277 28.05 -12.36 8.95
C SER A 277 27.28 -11.89 10.17
N VAL A 278 27.30 -12.69 11.22
CA VAL A 278 26.57 -12.45 12.49
C VAL A 278 27.10 -11.23 13.24
N ASP A 279 28.31 -10.79 12.92
CA ASP A 279 29.03 -9.73 13.66
C ASP A 279 28.53 -8.31 13.32
N HIS A 280 27.66 -8.15 12.32
CA HIS A 280 27.21 -6.84 11.83
C HIS A 280 25.80 -6.46 12.33
N VAL A 281 25.60 -6.50 13.65
CA VAL A 281 24.32 -6.16 14.27
C VAL A 281 24.22 -4.66 14.49
N ARG A 282 23.30 -3.98 13.78
CA ARG A 282 23.17 -2.52 13.87
C ARG A 282 22.13 -2.02 14.89
N ASP A 283 21.10 -2.78 15.22
CA ASP A 283 20.03 -2.32 16.12
C ASP A 283 19.43 -3.45 16.96
N LEU A 284 20.03 -3.72 18.11
CA LEU A 284 19.46 -4.62 19.14
C LEU A 284 18.55 -3.88 20.14
N ALA A 285 18.35 -2.58 19.97
CA ALA A 285 17.53 -1.79 20.89
C ALA A 285 16.03 -1.91 20.58
N SER A 286 15.65 -2.46 19.41
CA SER A 286 14.26 -2.62 19.01
C SER A 286 13.84 -4.11 18.98
N PRO A 287 12.57 -4.44 19.33
CA PRO A 287 12.04 -5.81 19.17
C PRO A 287 12.16 -6.35 17.74
N LEU A 288 12.01 -5.48 16.73
CA LEU A 288 12.16 -5.84 15.33
C LEU A 288 13.61 -6.17 14.99
N GLY A 289 14.56 -5.40 15.49
CA GLY A 289 16.01 -5.66 15.33
C GLY A 289 16.43 -6.98 15.98
N VAL A 290 15.90 -7.29 17.15
CA VAL A 290 16.15 -8.58 17.82
C VAL A 290 15.58 -9.74 16.99
N ALA A 291 14.33 -9.61 16.46
CA ALA A 291 13.72 -10.63 15.62
C ALA A 291 14.54 -10.86 14.32
N GLN A 292 14.99 -9.78 13.68
CA GLN A 292 15.84 -9.86 12.50
C GLN A 292 17.18 -10.56 12.80
N GLN A 293 17.78 -10.27 13.93
CA GLN A 293 19.03 -10.93 14.35
C GLN A 293 18.84 -12.42 14.61
N MET A 294 17.71 -12.82 15.19
CA MET A 294 17.39 -14.24 15.35
C MET A 294 17.29 -14.96 14.00
N ILE A 295 16.67 -14.33 13.01
CA ILE A 295 16.61 -14.85 11.62
C ILE A 295 18.02 -14.98 11.05
N ASN A 296 18.86 -13.97 11.17
CA ASN A 296 20.24 -13.99 10.69
C ASN A 296 21.05 -15.11 11.33
N LEU A 297 20.93 -15.31 12.66
CA LEU A 297 21.59 -16.39 13.39
C LEU A 297 21.18 -17.77 12.89
N LEU A 298 19.86 -18.00 12.72
CA LEU A 298 19.35 -19.28 12.22
C LEU A 298 19.81 -19.54 10.79
N THR A 299 19.79 -18.53 9.94
CA THR A 299 20.21 -18.59 8.54
C THR A 299 21.69 -18.91 8.43
N GLU A 300 22.53 -18.23 9.21
CA GLU A 300 23.99 -18.47 9.21
C GLU A 300 24.33 -19.85 9.75
N GLN A 301 23.73 -20.29 10.87
CA GLN A 301 23.97 -21.62 11.43
C GLN A 301 23.65 -22.75 10.45
N ASN A 302 22.53 -22.65 9.73
CA ASN A 302 22.20 -23.67 8.74
C ASN A 302 23.09 -23.58 7.48
N ALA A 303 23.50 -22.36 7.07
CA ALA A 303 24.43 -22.17 5.97
C ALA A 303 25.79 -22.82 6.26
N GLN A 304 26.35 -22.60 7.46
CA GLN A 304 27.63 -23.20 7.86
C GLN A 304 27.60 -24.74 7.88
N ARG A 305 26.46 -25.34 8.29
CA ARG A 305 26.30 -26.80 8.21
C ARG A 305 26.35 -27.28 6.76
N SER A 306 25.60 -26.64 5.86
CA SER A 306 25.58 -26.99 4.45
C SER A 306 26.96 -26.79 3.78
N LEU A 307 27.69 -25.73 4.13
CA LEU A 307 29.03 -25.48 3.61
C LEU A 307 30.04 -26.54 4.08
N GLY A 308 29.83 -27.13 5.27
CA GLY A 308 30.62 -28.25 5.77
C GLY A 308 30.46 -29.54 4.98
N GLU A 309 29.44 -29.68 4.14
CA GLU A 309 29.21 -30.82 3.24
C GLU A 309 29.97 -30.73 1.92
N LEU A 310 30.64 -29.61 1.63
CA LEU A 310 31.42 -29.40 0.41
C LEU A 310 32.67 -30.24 0.41
N THR A 311 33.02 -30.74 -0.77
CA THR A 311 34.20 -31.54 -1.03
C THR A 311 35.28 -30.76 -1.77
N SER A 312 36.46 -31.31 -1.93
CA SER A 312 37.58 -30.63 -2.65
C SER A 312 37.31 -30.37 -4.13
N VAL A 313 36.35 -31.07 -4.73
CA VAL A 313 35.98 -30.86 -6.14
C VAL A 313 34.99 -29.71 -6.30
N ASP A 314 34.36 -29.26 -5.22
CA ASP A 314 33.37 -28.19 -5.25
C ASP A 314 34.04 -26.81 -5.20
N LEU A 315 33.34 -25.81 -5.72
CA LEU A 315 33.80 -24.43 -5.73
C LEU A 315 32.86 -23.59 -4.85
N LEU A 316 33.43 -22.95 -3.84
CA LEU A 316 32.73 -21.99 -3.00
C LEU A 316 33.11 -20.57 -3.44
N ILE A 317 32.12 -19.76 -3.81
CA ILE A 317 32.25 -18.35 -4.17
C ILE A 317 31.59 -17.53 -3.05
N GLN A 318 32.38 -16.72 -2.38
CA GLN A 318 31.91 -15.82 -1.28
C GLN A 318 32.23 -14.38 -1.66
N PRO A 319 31.30 -13.64 -2.26
CA PRO A 319 31.50 -12.23 -2.53
C PRO A 319 31.67 -11.41 -1.25
N ASP A 320 32.60 -10.45 -1.29
CA ASP A 320 32.73 -9.45 -0.25
C ASP A 320 31.60 -8.43 -0.39
N LEU A 321 30.65 -8.49 0.56
CA LEU A 321 29.44 -7.69 0.63
C LEU A 321 29.36 -6.86 1.92
N GLU A 322 30.54 -6.56 2.48
CA GLU A 322 30.61 -5.74 3.69
C GLU A 322 29.95 -4.37 3.48
N GLY A 323 29.16 -3.92 4.45
CA GLY A 323 28.43 -2.65 4.41
C GLY A 323 27.26 -2.62 3.44
N LEU A 324 26.82 -3.75 2.87
CA LEU A 324 25.59 -3.86 2.08
C LEU A 324 24.50 -4.55 2.89
N ASP A 325 23.41 -3.82 3.14
CA ASP A 325 22.24 -4.36 3.84
C ASP A 325 21.36 -5.20 2.90
N ALA A 326 20.74 -6.26 3.43
CA ALA A 326 19.85 -7.14 2.69
C ALA A 326 18.57 -6.42 2.17
N THR A 327 18.23 -5.29 2.76
CA THR A 327 17.07 -4.45 2.37
C THR A 327 17.38 -3.37 1.33
N GLU A 328 18.65 -3.15 0.98
CA GLU A 328 19.10 -2.12 0.03
C GLU A 328 18.87 -2.53 -1.44
N LEU A 329 17.68 -3.01 -1.79
CA LEU A 329 17.36 -3.47 -3.15
C LEU A 329 17.55 -2.37 -4.20
N ALA A 330 17.16 -1.13 -3.90
CA ALA A 330 17.22 -0.03 -4.86
C ALA A 330 18.64 0.51 -5.12
N THR A 331 19.51 0.50 -4.10
CA THR A 331 20.82 1.17 -4.16
C THR A 331 22.00 0.20 -4.15
N GLY A 332 21.78 -1.03 -3.68
CA GLY A 332 22.83 -2.04 -3.48
C GLY A 332 23.14 -2.89 -4.71
N ALA A 333 22.26 -2.93 -5.72
CA ALA A 333 22.35 -3.89 -6.82
C ALA A 333 23.69 -3.86 -7.56
N GLN A 334 24.17 -2.70 -8.00
CA GLN A 334 25.44 -2.58 -8.72
C GLN A 334 26.66 -3.00 -7.90
N ARG A 335 26.67 -2.63 -6.60
CA ARG A 335 27.74 -3.01 -5.66
C ARG A 335 27.78 -4.53 -5.49
N ALA A 336 26.62 -5.15 -5.30
CA ALA A 336 26.50 -6.59 -5.16
C ALA A 336 26.97 -7.33 -6.42
N ILE A 337 26.47 -6.93 -7.60
CA ILE A 337 26.84 -7.52 -8.89
C ILE A 337 28.34 -7.46 -9.10
N ALA A 338 28.95 -6.29 -8.88
CA ALA A 338 30.40 -6.13 -9.03
C ALA A 338 31.21 -6.99 -8.01
N ALA A 339 30.71 -7.14 -6.78
CA ALA A 339 31.36 -8.01 -5.78
C ALA A 339 31.29 -9.49 -6.19
N GLY A 340 30.12 -9.94 -6.71
CA GLY A 340 29.95 -11.29 -7.24
C GLY A 340 30.86 -11.59 -8.40
N GLU A 341 31.00 -10.64 -9.34
CA GLU A 341 31.92 -10.76 -10.46
C GLU A 341 33.37 -10.88 -10.03
N ARG A 342 33.84 -10.03 -9.10
CA ARG A 342 35.19 -10.10 -8.55
C ARG A 342 35.47 -11.44 -7.87
N ALA A 343 34.54 -11.93 -7.07
CA ALA A 343 34.70 -13.20 -6.36
C ALA A 343 34.77 -14.40 -7.32
N ALA A 344 33.95 -14.40 -8.37
CA ALA A 344 33.99 -15.44 -9.40
C ALA A 344 35.28 -15.38 -10.21
N ARG A 345 35.76 -14.18 -10.59
CA ARG A 345 37.02 -14.01 -11.33
C ARG A 345 38.24 -14.46 -10.51
N ALA A 346 38.20 -14.35 -9.21
CA ALA A 346 39.28 -14.89 -8.35
C ALA A 346 39.43 -16.41 -8.45
N LEU A 347 38.41 -17.12 -8.93
CA LEU A 347 38.41 -18.56 -9.14
C LEU A 347 38.44 -18.94 -10.62
N SER A 348 38.80 -18.01 -11.54
CA SER A 348 38.74 -18.22 -13.02
C SER A 348 39.45 -19.49 -13.44
N SER A 349 40.66 -19.80 -12.97
CA SER A 349 41.40 -20.99 -13.35
C SER A 349 40.68 -22.30 -12.99
N ARG A 350 39.98 -22.36 -11.88
CA ARG A 350 39.16 -23.52 -11.50
C ARG A 350 37.89 -23.60 -12.31
N LEU A 351 37.25 -22.46 -12.64
CA LEU A 351 36.05 -22.38 -13.44
C LEU A 351 36.36 -22.72 -14.90
N GLU A 352 37.47 -22.28 -15.45
CA GLU A 352 37.94 -22.61 -16.83
C GLU A 352 38.14 -24.11 -17.00
N ALA A 353 38.57 -24.84 -15.96
CA ALA A 353 38.68 -26.29 -16.00
C ALA A 353 37.34 -27.02 -16.20
N LEU A 354 36.22 -26.33 -15.92
CA LEU A 354 34.83 -26.82 -16.14
C LEU A 354 34.23 -26.33 -17.45
N ALA A 355 34.95 -25.49 -18.24
CA ALA A 355 34.45 -24.87 -19.43
C ALA A 355 34.29 -25.92 -20.57
N ILE A 356 33.31 -25.63 -21.46
CA ILE A 356 33.10 -26.44 -22.65
C ILE A 356 33.46 -25.67 -23.93
N ALA A 357 33.66 -26.42 -25.01
CA ALA A 357 33.99 -25.86 -26.32
C ALA A 357 32.91 -24.84 -26.80
N PRO A 358 33.30 -23.81 -27.60
CA PRO A 358 32.35 -22.77 -28.02
C PRO A 358 31.10 -23.28 -28.72
N GLN A 359 31.21 -24.32 -29.53
CA GLN A 359 30.06 -24.92 -30.21
C GLN A 359 29.12 -25.65 -29.25
N ALA A 360 29.66 -26.41 -28.29
CA ALA A 360 28.86 -27.07 -27.24
C ALA A 360 28.18 -26.04 -26.34
N TRP A 361 28.86 -24.92 -26.05
CA TRP A 361 28.28 -23.81 -25.30
C TRP A 361 27.10 -23.17 -26.06
N ALA A 362 27.23 -22.93 -27.36
CA ALA A 362 26.16 -22.36 -28.19
C ALA A 362 24.90 -23.27 -28.16
N SER A 363 25.09 -24.57 -28.26
CA SER A 363 23.99 -25.55 -28.19
C SER A 363 23.37 -25.58 -26.78
N PHE A 364 24.18 -25.51 -25.73
CA PHE A 364 23.71 -25.43 -24.36
C PHE A 364 22.86 -24.17 -24.10
N GLU A 365 23.37 -22.99 -24.49
CA GLU A 365 22.64 -21.73 -24.35
C GLU A 365 21.35 -21.71 -25.18
N GLN A 366 21.41 -22.23 -26.43
CA GLN A 366 20.20 -22.38 -27.24
C GLN A 366 19.14 -23.24 -26.55
N ALA A 367 19.50 -24.39 -26.00
CA ALA A 367 18.58 -25.26 -25.29
C ALA A 367 18.02 -24.62 -24.02
N ARG A 368 18.84 -23.82 -23.32
CA ARG A 368 18.43 -23.08 -22.12
C ARG A 368 17.44 -21.96 -22.44
N VAL A 369 17.67 -21.20 -23.52
CA VAL A 369 16.86 -20.02 -23.89
C VAL A 369 15.62 -20.43 -24.70
N GLN A 370 15.74 -21.36 -25.62
CA GLN A 370 14.65 -21.79 -26.50
C GLN A 370 13.78 -22.87 -25.81
N GLN A 371 13.19 -22.51 -24.69
CA GLN A 371 12.28 -23.43 -24.01
C GLN A 371 10.89 -23.38 -24.64
N PRO A 372 10.23 -24.55 -24.85
CA PRO A 372 8.86 -24.53 -25.33
C PRO A 372 7.95 -23.80 -24.34
N LEU A 373 6.94 -23.10 -24.86
CA LEU A 373 5.93 -22.49 -24.03
C LEU A 373 5.24 -23.58 -23.18
N ALA A 374 4.87 -23.23 -21.95
CA ALA A 374 4.11 -24.15 -21.10
C ALA A 374 2.80 -24.53 -21.81
N PRO A 375 2.41 -25.84 -21.77
CA PRO A 375 1.12 -26.23 -22.29
C PRO A 375 0.03 -25.43 -21.58
N GLY A 376 -0.80 -24.71 -22.33
CA GLY A 376 -1.88 -23.91 -21.73
C GLY A 376 -1.62 -22.41 -21.61
N THR A 377 -0.42 -21.90 -21.89
CA THR A 377 -0.23 -20.45 -22.08
C THR A 377 -1.03 -19.98 -23.29
N ALA A 378 -2.18 -19.36 -23.00
CA ALA A 378 -2.98 -18.72 -24.03
C ALA A 378 -2.74 -17.23 -23.96
N ASP A 379 -2.49 -16.65 -25.11
CA ASP A 379 -2.47 -15.20 -25.23
C ASP A 379 -3.86 -14.58 -25.03
N THR A 380 -4.95 -15.37 -25.18
CA THR A 380 -6.33 -14.92 -25.05
C THR A 380 -7.23 -15.96 -24.35
N GLY A 381 -8.22 -15.48 -23.62
CA GLY A 381 -9.24 -16.31 -22.97
C GLY A 381 -10.45 -15.51 -22.52
N LYS A 382 -11.55 -16.20 -22.19
CA LYS A 382 -12.73 -15.57 -21.57
C LYS A 382 -12.37 -15.10 -20.16
N LEU A 383 -12.59 -13.82 -19.87
CA LEU A 383 -12.32 -13.27 -18.56
C LEU A 383 -13.42 -13.66 -17.56
N LEU A 384 -13.02 -14.34 -16.52
CA LEU A 384 -13.87 -14.70 -15.40
C LEU A 384 -13.29 -14.11 -14.11
N VAL A 385 -14.15 -13.96 -13.09
CA VAL A 385 -13.73 -13.50 -11.77
C VAL A 385 -14.28 -14.47 -10.74
N ARG A 386 -13.41 -14.98 -9.87
CA ARG A 386 -13.83 -15.86 -8.77
C ARG A 386 -14.50 -15.00 -7.69
N PRO A 387 -15.76 -15.28 -7.30
CA PRO A 387 -16.40 -14.62 -6.19
C PRO A 387 -15.60 -14.87 -4.90
N THR A 388 -15.58 -13.88 -3.99
CA THR A 388 -14.93 -14.04 -2.70
C THR A 388 -15.70 -13.28 -1.61
N GLY A 389 -15.81 -13.86 -0.43
CA GLY A 389 -16.53 -13.27 0.70
C GLY A 389 -17.98 -12.93 0.36
N ARG A 390 -18.33 -11.63 0.45
CA ARG A 390 -19.66 -11.09 0.11
C ARG A 390 -19.76 -10.50 -1.29
N ALA A 391 -18.63 -10.42 -2.03
CA ALA A 391 -18.58 -9.81 -3.35
C ALA A 391 -18.91 -10.83 -4.44
N SER A 392 -19.93 -10.55 -5.25
CA SER A 392 -20.27 -11.36 -6.41
C SER A 392 -19.25 -11.16 -7.54
N ALA A 393 -19.23 -12.08 -8.51
CA ALA A 393 -18.36 -11.98 -9.67
C ALA A 393 -18.63 -10.69 -10.49
N GLU A 394 -19.91 -10.28 -10.59
CA GLU A 394 -20.33 -9.08 -11.31
C GLU A 394 -19.79 -7.81 -10.62
N LEU A 395 -19.87 -7.75 -9.28
CA LEU A 395 -19.35 -6.61 -8.51
C LEU A 395 -17.83 -6.51 -8.66
N LEU A 396 -17.13 -7.64 -8.58
CA LEU A 396 -15.67 -7.69 -8.74
C LEU A 396 -15.24 -7.34 -10.17
N ALA A 397 -15.96 -7.83 -11.18
CA ALA A 397 -15.72 -7.49 -12.59
C ALA A 397 -15.92 -5.99 -12.85
N ALA A 398 -16.96 -5.40 -12.27
CA ALA A 398 -17.19 -3.96 -12.34
C ALA A 398 -16.06 -3.16 -11.70
N ALA A 399 -15.59 -3.56 -10.52
CA ALA A 399 -14.41 -2.96 -9.83
C ALA A 399 -13.12 -3.12 -10.66
N ALA A 400 -12.96 -4.26 -11.35
CA ALA A 400 -11.87 -4.51 -12.30
C ALA A 400 -12.01 -3.70 -13.61
N GLY A 401 -13.15 -3.04 -13.83
CA GLY A 401 -13.44 -2.28 -15.05
C GLY A 401 -13.58 -3.17 -16.29
N THR A 402 -14.18 -4.34 -16.13
CA THR A 402 -14.32 -5.35 -17.17
C THR A 402 -15.72 -5.98 -17.17
N THR A 403 -16.02 -6.77 -18.20
CA THR A 403 -17.27 -7.52 -18.33
C THR A 403 -16.97 -9.01 -18.30
N LEU A 404 -17.75 -9.77 -17.52
CA LEU A 404 -17.62 -11.22 -17.45
C LEU A 404 -17.84 -11.88 -18.81
N GLY A 405 -17.02 -12.89 -19.13
CA GLY A 405 -17.13 -13.65 -20.39
C GLY A 405 -16.52 -12.95 -21.61
N GLN A 406 -16.06 -11.72 -21.51
CA GLN A 406 -15.34 -11.05 -22.59
C GLN A 406 -14.03 -11.78 -22.87
N THR A 407 -13.70 -11.99 -24.14
CA THR A 407 -12.39 -12.52 -24.54
C THR A 407 -11.35 -11.40 -24.46
N VAL A 408 -10.30 -11.65 -23.68
CA VAL A 408 -9.20 -10.69 -23.44
C VAL A 408 -7.86 -11.40 -23.57
N ASP A 409 -6.80 -10.63 -23.80
CA ASP A 409 -5.43 -11.10 -23.70
C ASP A 409 -4.91 -11.07 -22.26
N ALA A 410 -3.76 -11.67 -22.05
CA ALA A 410 -3.12 -11.74 -20.72
C ALA A 410 -2.79 -10.34 -20.16
N ALA A 411 -2.40 -9.38 -21.01
CA ALA A 411 -2.08 -8.02 -20.59
C ALA A 411 -3.32 -7.29 -20.08
N THR A 412 -4.45 -7.43 -20.79
CA THR A 412 -5.74 -6.86 -20.37
C THR A 412 -6.25 -7.51 -19.08
N ALA A 413 -6.09 -8.84 -18.93
CA ALA A 413 -6.46 -9.54 -17.70
C ALA A 413 -5.61 -9.05 -16.52
N ARG A 414 -4.31 -8.84 -16.70
CA ARG A 414 -3.42 -8.28 -15.68
C ARG A 414 -3.83 -6.87 -15.31
N ALA A 415 -4.07 -5.98 -16.30
CA ALA A 415 -4.55 -4.63 -16.03
C ALA A 415 -5.90 -4.61 -15.28
N ALA A 416 -6.76 -5.62 -15.49
CA ALA A 416 -7.99 -5.80 -14.72
C ALA A 416 -7.69 -6.27 -13.28
N ALA A 417 -6.72 -7.17 -13.08
CA ALA A 417 -6.26 -7.59 -11.76
C ALA A 417 -5.68 -6.41 -10.96
N ASP A 418 -4.85 -5.57 -11.57
CA ASP A 418 -4.28 -4.38 -10.95
C ASP A 418 -5.36 -3.37 -10.54
N ARG A 419 -6.38 -3.17 -11.38
CA ARG A 419 -7.52 -2.32 -11.04
C ARG A 419 -8.32 -2.87 -9.87
N LEU A 420 -8.52 -4.19 -9.84
CA LEU A 420 -9.22 -4.86 -8.74
C LEU A 420 -8.39 -4.79 -7.45
N TYR A 421 -7.08 -5.01 -7.53
CA TYR A 421 -6.18 -4.81 -6.39
C TYR A 421 -6.21 -3.34 -5.88
N ALA A 422 -6.28 -2.38 -6.79
CA ALA A 422 -6.37 -0.96 -6.44
C ALA A 422 -7.68 -0.56 -5.74
N SER A 423 -8.71 -1.44 -5.68
CA SER A 423 -9.85 -1.27 -4.76
C SER A 423 -9.40 -1.29 -3.30
N GLY A 424 -8.26 -1.92 -3.01
CA GLY A 424 -7.60 -1.99 -1.71
C GLY A 424 -8.26 -2.98 -0.74
N ASP A 425 -9.11 -3.89 -1.22
CA ASP A 425 -9.79 -4.90 -0.39
C ASP A 425 -9.02 -6.21 -0.31
N PHE A 426 -8.10 -6.43 -1.27
CA PHE A 426 -7.41 -7.69 -1.46
C PHE A 426 -5.92 -7.59 -1.10
N GLU A 427 -5.35 -8.68 -0.64
CA GLU A 427 -3.91 -8.82 -0.47
C GLU A 427 -3.21 -8.81 -1.82
N ARG A 428 -3.75 -9.59 -2.76
CA ARG A 428 -3.32 -9.69 -4.15
C ARG A 428 -4.46 -10.19 -5.04
N VAL A 429 -4.30 -10.07 -6.34
CA VAL A 429 -5.22 -10.62 -7.34
C VAL A 429 -4.40 -11.42 -8.33
N GLU A 430 -4.57 -12.74 -8.33
CA GLU A 430 -3.90 -13.65 -9.24
C GLU A 430 -4.65 -13.74 -10.57
N VAL A 431 -3.91 -13.93 -11.67
CA VAL A 431 -4.48 -14.26 -12.98
C VAL A 431 -4.16 -15.72 -13.28
N GLN A 432 -5.17 -16.59 -13.19
CA GLN A 432 -5.05 -18.02 -13.47
C GLN A 432 -5.63 -18.35 -14.84
N SER A 433 -4.94 -19.19 -15.60
CA SER A 433 -5.49 -19.73 -16.87
C SER A 433 -6.09 -21.10 -16.62
N ALA A 434 -7.26 -21.38 -17.22
CA ALA A 434 -7.92 -22.66 -17.17
C ALA A 434 -8.48 -23.05 -18.54
N LEU A 435 -8.50 -24.35 -18.82
CA LEU A 435 -9.19 -24.88 -19.97
C LEU A 435 -10.58 -25.34 -19.54
N LEU A 436 -11.61 -24.68 -20.06
CA LEU A 436 -13.01 -25.01 -19.83
C LEU A 436 -13.58 -25.79 -21.03
N PRO A 437 -14.71 -26.48 -20.88
CA PRO A 437 -15.34 -27.19 -22.01
C PRO A 437 -15.68 -26.31 -23.21
N ASP A 438 -15.94 -25.03 -22.96
CA ASP A 438 -16.31 -24.01 -23.95
C ASP A 438 -15.14 -23.12 -24.39
N GLY A 439 -13.90 -23.48 -24.05
CA GLY A 439 -12.68 -22.79 -24.43
C GLY A 439 -11.79 -22.40 -23.27
N ARG A 440 -10.85 -21.50 -23.52
CA ARG A 440 -9.90 -21.02 -22.49
C ARG A 440 -10.49 -19.88 -21.68
N ALA A 441 -10.18 -19.86 -20.39
CA ALA A 441 -10.54 -18.78 -19.49
C ALA A 441 -9.26 -18.21 -18.82
N LEU A 442 -9.28 -16.89 -18.62
CA LEU A 442 -8.40 -16.15 -17.72
C LEU A 442 -9.23 -15.76 -16.51
N ILE A 443 -8.88 -16.27 -15.34
CA ILE A 443 -9.66 -16.16 -14.11
C ILE A 443 -8.94 -15.22 -13.17
N LEU A 444 -9.56 -14.10 -12.81
CA LEU A 444 -9.10 -13.26 -11.72
C LEU A 444 -9.47 -13.93 -10.39
N VAL A 445 -8.47 -14.17 -9.57
CA VAL A 445 -8.62 -14.78 -8.25
C VAL A 445 -8.19 -13.79 -7.18
N PRO A 446 -9.13 -13.01 -6.62
CA PRO A 446 -8.82 -12.12 -5.52
C PRO A 446 -8.53 -12.91 -4.24
N VAL A 447 -7.43 -12.60 -3.56
CA VAL A 447 -7.07 -13.17 -2.27
C VAL A 447 -7.41 -12.17 -1.18
N GLU A 448 -8.29 -12.58 -0.27
CA GLU A 448 -8.75 -11.71 0.82
C GLU A 448 -7.61 -11.41 1.81
N ALA A 449 -7.59 -10.16 2.25
CA ALA A 449 -6.72 -9.70 3.32
C ALA A 449 -7.55 -9.45 4.59
N PRO A 450 -7.43 -10.27 5.64
CA PRO A 450 -8.20 -10.06 6.88
C PRO A 450 -8.01 -8.66 7.47
N TRP A 451 -6.82 -8.08 7.31
CA TRP A 451 -6.49 -6.72 7.81
C TRP A 451 -7.04 -5.60 6.94
N ARG A 452 -7.51 -5.88 5.71
CA ARG A 452 -8.18 -4.91 4.81
C ARG A 452 -9.70 -5.02 4.82
N ARG A 453 -10.21 -6.04 5.51
CA ARG A 453 -11.66 -6.27 5.62
C ARG A 453 -12.27 -5.29 6.62
N ASN A 454 -13.28 -4.52 6.21
CA ASN A 454 -13.92 -3.51 7.04
C ASN A 454 -12.87 -2.64 7.74
N PRO A 455 -12.08 -1.86 7.01
CA PRO A 455 -10.91 -1.19 7.57
C PRO A 455 -11.30 -0.20 8.67
N LEU A 456 -10.64 -0.31 9.83
CA LEU A 456 -10.61 0.66 10.90
C LEU A 456 -9.33 1.46 10.77
N ARG A 457 -9.43 2.74 10.43
CA ARG A 457 -8.28 3.64 10.33
C ARG A 457 -8.26 4.59 11.51
N LEU A 458 -7.10 4.74 12.12
CA LEU A 458 -6.88 5.62 13.28
C LEU A 458 -6.01 6.80 12.86
N GLY A 459 -6.40 8.00 13.25
CA GLY A 459 -5.66 9.24 12.98
C GLY A 459 -5.40 10.04 14.24
N LEU A 460 -4.27 10.71 14.28
CA LEU A 460 -3.89 11.65 15.34
C LEU A 460 -3.75 13.05 14.70
N GLU A 461 -4.28 14.04 15.39
CA GLU A 461 -4.17 15.44 15.02
C GLU A 461 -3.54 16.23 16.16
N LEU A 462 -2.49 16.98 15.83
CA LEU A 462 -1.87 17.94 16.71
C LEU A 462 -1.61 19.22 15.91
N GLN A 463 -2.13 20.34 16.37
CA GLN A 463 -1.81 21.63 15.81
C GLN A 463 -1.51 22.59 16.97
N THR A 464 -0.28 23.08 16.99
CA THR A 464 0.17 24.10 17.94
C THR A 464 0.60 25.32 17.17
N GLU A 465 0.11 26.49 17.58
CA GLU A 465 0.47 27.81 17.07
C GLU A 465 0.97 28.66 18.24
N GLN A 466 2.20 29.15 18.13
CA GLN A 466 2.84 30.00 19.15
C GLN A 466 3.41 31.27 18.52
N GLY A 467 3.41 32.37 19.27
CA GLY A 467 3.99 33.65 18.82
C GLY A 467 3.03 34.57 18.09
N THR A 468 1.78 34.15 17.85
CA THR A 468 0.67 35.07 17.62
C THR A 468 0.25 35.71 18.96
N ARG A 469 -0.64 36.68 18.93
CA ARG A 469 -1.12 37.34 20.16
C ARG A 469 -1.72 36.41 21.20
N GLU A 470 -2.13 35.19 20.76
CA GLU A 470 -2.64 34.12 21.61
C GLU A 470 -2.17 32.77 21.09
N ASP A 471 -1.55 32.01 21.97
CA ASP A 471 -1.12 30.63 21.67
C ASP A 471 -2.35 29.72 21.59
N ALA A 472 -2.38 28.85 20.60
CA ALA A 472 -3.45 27.89 20.40
C ALA A 472 -2.89 26.47 20.25
N THR A 473 -3.52 25.51 20.93
CA THR A 473 -3.22 24.09 20.75
C THR A 473 -4.51 23.32 20.50
N ARG A 474 -4.53 22.54 19.43
CA ARG A 474 -5.61 21.60 19.09
C ARG A 474 -5.06 20.18 19.09
N LEU A 475 -5.78 19.30 19.72
CA LEU A 475 -5.47 17.87 19.76
C LEU A 475 -6.72 17.09 19.38
N GLY A 476 -6.56 16.08 18.54
CA GLY A 476 -7.66 15.21 18.10
C GLY A 476 -7.20 13.77 17.87
N LEU A 477 -8.09 12.85 18.20
CA LEU A 477 -8.01 11.44 17.84
C LEU A 477 -9.19 11.11 16.96
N THR A 478 -8.93 10.56 15.78
CA THR A 478 -9.97 10.19 14.81
C THR A 478 -9.94 8.69 14.55
N ALA A 479 -11.12 8.07 14.49
CA ALA A 479 -11.31 6.70 14.05
C ALA A 479 -12.35 6.70 12.94
N THR A 480 -12.09 5.99 11.84
CA THR A 480 -13.06 5.78 10.76
C THR A 480 -13.08 4.34 10.33
N THR A 481 -14.27 3.85 9.98
CA THR A 481 -14.44 2.50 9.43
C THR A 481 -15.42 2.53 8.27
N THR A 482 -15.25 1.59 7.32
CA THR A 482 -16.14 1.40 6.18
C THR A 482 -16.52 -0.08 6.10
N LEU A 483 -17.80 -0.37 6.22
CA LEU A 483 -18.37 -1.70 6.04
C LEU A 483 -18.80 -1.87 4.59
N ARG A 484 -18.25 -2.84 3.88
CA ARG A 484 -18.53 -3.10 2.47
C ARG A 484 -18.13 -4.52 2.01
N PRO A 485 -18.79 -5.09 0.95
CA PRO A 485 -20.07 -4.62 0.44
C PRO A 485 -21.20 -4.99 1.40
N LEU A 486 -22.20 -4.13 1.53
CA LEU A 486 -23.40 -4.40 2.35
C LEU A 486 -24.41 -5.30 1.60
N ASN A 487 -24.41 -5.26 0.28
CA ASN A 487 -25.31 -5.99 -0.59
C ASN A 487 -24.66 -6.27 -1.95
N ALA A 488 -25.35 -6.99 -2.83
CA ALA A 488 -24.87 -7.37 -4.17
C ALA A 488 -24.62 -6.18 -5.11
N TRP A 489 -25.10 -4.99 -4.79
CA TRP A 489 -24.88 -3.78 -5.58
C TRP A 489 -23.64 -2.99 -5.12
N GLY A 490 -22.98 -3.45 -4.04
CA GLY A 490 -21.77 -2.79 -3.53
C GLY A 490 -22.06 -1.62 -2.59
N GLY A 491 -23.20 -1.64 -1.88
CA GLY A 491 -23.51 -0.62 -0.86
C GLY A 491 -22.45 -0.52 0.22
N GLU A 492 -22.22 0.68 0.76
CA GLU A 492 -21.21 0.97 1.79
C GLU A 492 -21.83 1.73 2.96
N LEU A 493 -21.39 1.40 4.18
CA LEU A 493 -21.64 2.17 5.39
C LEU A 493 -20.32 2.65 5.97
N ARG A 494 -20.15 3.97 6.02
CA ARG A 494 -18.99 4.61 6.63
C ARG A 494 -19.37 5.24 7.97
N ALA A 495 -18.56 5.05 8.98
CA ALA A 495 -18.66 5.72 10.27
C ALA A 495 -17.34 6.42 10.60
N LEU A 496 -17.44 7.61 11.22
CA LEU A 496 -16.30 8.39 11.69
C LEU A 496 -16.58 8.94 13.07
N MET A 497 -15.60 8.85 13.94
CA MET A 497 -15.60 9.46 15.27
C MET A 497 -14.30 10.25 15.44
N ARG A 498 -14.40 11.51 15.80
CA ARG A 498 -13.28 12.38 16.22
C ARG A 498 -13.53 12.86 17.64
N LEU A 499 -12.50 12.79 18.47
CA LEU A 499 -12.50 13.24 19.87
C LEU A 499 -11.33 14.21 20.08
N GLY A 500 -11.57 15.27 20.84
CA GLY A 500 -10.53 16.24 21.15
C GLY A 500 -11.04 17.69 21.12
N SER A 501 -10.23 18.61 20.63
CA SER A 501 -10.57 20.04 20.50
C SER A 501 -11.79 20.26 19.59
N GLN A 502 -11.92 19.41 18.59
CA GLN A 502 -13.11 19.26 17.76
C GLN A 502 -13.64 17.84 17.93
N SER A 503 -14.92 17.69 18.18
CA SER A 503 -15.57 16.38 18.24
C SER A 503 -16.53 16.21 17.08
N THR A 504 -16.44 15.04 16.40
CA THR A 504 -17.29 14.69 15.26
C THR A 504 -17.81 13.27 15.44
N LEU A 505 -19.08 13.06 15.12
CA LEU A 505 -19.65 11.74 14.92
C LEU A 505 -20.40 11.74 13.60
N MET A 506 -20.08 10.80 12.69
CA MET A 506 -20.67 10.73 11.36
C MET A 506 -21.04 9.28 11.03
N GLY A 507 -22.17 9.12 10.37
CA GLY A 507 -22.59 7.92 9.66
C GLY A 507 -23.03 8.26 8.25
N GLU A 508 -22.57 7.50 7.25
CA GLU A 508 -22.93 7.70 5.86
C GLU A 508 -23.23 6.36 5.21
N TRP A 509 -24.37 6.26 4.56
CA TRP A 509 -24.74 5.15 3.70
C TRP A 509 -24.72 5.60 2.24
N TRP A 510 -23.91 4.93 1.44
CA TRP A 510 -23.79 5.13 0.02
C TRP A 510 -24.24 3.87 -0.71
N GLN A 511 -25.09 4.01 -1.73
CA GLN A 511 -25.75 2.90 -2.41
C GLN A 511 -25.75 3.11 -3.92
N PRO A 512 -24.94 2.37 -4.71
CA PRO A 512 -25.06 2.34 -6.14
C PRO A 512 -26.36 1.65 -6.56
N LEU A 513 -26.92 2.05 -7.71
CA LEU A 513 -28.19 1.51 -8.24
C LEU A 513 -27.99 0.25 -9.09
N GLY A 514 -26.95 -0.53 -8.82
CA GLY A 514 -26.59 -1.79 -9.46
C GLY A 514 -25.08 -2.03 -9.41
N PRO A 515 -24.61 -3.27 -9.67
CA PRO A 515 -23.18 -3.56 -9.74
C PRO A 515 -22.51 -2.70 -10.81
N GLY A 516 -21.49 -1.92 -10.45
CA GLY A 516 -20.79 -1.01 -11.35
C GLY A 516 -21.59 0.20 -11.84
N SER A 517 -22.79 0.44 -11.30
CA SER A 517 -23.58 1.64 -11.63
C SER A 517 -22.84 2.91 -11.25
N ARG A 518 -22.81 3.87 -12.18
CA ARG A 518 -22.29 5.20 -11.88
C ARG A 518 -23.27 6.06 -11.08
N VAL A 519 -24.55 5.73 -11.14
CA VAL A 519 -25.59 6.45 -10.39
C VAL A 519 -25.73 5.83 -9.01
N PHE A 520 -25.81 6.67 -7.99
CA PHE A 520 -25.92 6.24 -6.59
C PHE A 520 -26.82 7.17 -5.78
N GLY A 521 -27.38 6.63 -4.69
CA GLY A 521 -27.98 7.38 -3.61
C GLY A 521 -27.04 7.51 -2.43
N VAL A 522 -27.15 8.58 -1.67
CA VAL A 522 -26.36 8.81 -0.45
C VAL A 522 -27.23 9.43 0.64
N THR A 523 -27.09 8.95 1.86
CA THR A 523 -27.60 9.61 3.04
C THR A 523 -26.55 9.65 4.13
N SER A 524 -26.44 10.78 4.83
CA SER A 524 -25.50 10.92 5.92
C SER A 524 -26.09 11.71 7.08
N TRP A 525 -25.60 11.37 8.26
CA TRP A 525 -25.80 12.14 9.47
C TRP A 525 -24.43 12.47 10.06
N ARG A 526 -24.26 13.75 10.43
CA ARG A 526 -23.03 14.24 11.02
C ARG A 526 -23.36 15.14 12.21
N ARG A 527 -22.64 14.99 13.29
CA ARG A 527 -22.69 15.88 14.44
C ARG A 527 -21.29 16.35 14.75
N ASP A 528 -21.12 17.67 14.71
CA ASP A 528 -19.88 18.35 15.08
C ASP A 528 -20.07 19.17 16.34
N ALA A 529 -19.03 19.33 17.14
CA ALA A 529 -19.00 20.30 18.23
C ALA A 529 -17.55 20.79 18.41
N GLU A 530 -17.40 22.11 18.44
CA GLU A 530 -16.10 22.76 18.61
C GLU A 530 -16.23 24.05 19.44
N ALA A 531 -15.11 24.48 20.01
CA ALA A 531 -14.95 25.80 20.59
C ALA A 531 -14.39 26.72 19.51
N GLN A 532 -15.11 27.81 19.22
CA GLN A 532 -14.73 28.79 18.21
C GLN A 532 -14.38 30.11 18.87
N ASP A 533 -13.17 30.59 18.67
CA ASP A 533 -12.72 31.90 19.11
C ASP A 533 -13.25 32.99 18.18
N ILE A 534 -13.78 34.06 18.75
CA ILE A 534 -14.26 35.23 18.01
C ILE A 534 -13.27 36.38 18.25
N TYR A 535 -12.76 36.90 17.17
CA TYR A 535 -11.78 38.01 17.18
C TYR A 535 -12.42 39.30 16.72
N PHE A 536 -12.04 40.40 17.38
CA PHE A 536 -12.33 41.76 16.97
C PHE A 536 -11.05 42.60 17.08
N ASP A 537 -10.70 43.30 16.00
CA ASP A 537 -9.42 44.03 15.87
C ASP A 537 -8.19 43.20 16.30
N GLY A 538 -8.17 41.93 15.89
CA GLY A 538 -7.07 41.02 16.16
C GLY A 538 -6.94 40.55 17.63
N GLN A 539 -7.94 40.84 18.49
CA GLN A 539 -8.01 40.36 19.88
C GLN A 539 -9.18 39.41 20.02
N ARG A 540 -8.99 38.30 20.77
CA ARG A 540 -10.07 37.39 21.09
C ARG A 540 -11.02 38.07 22.10
N VAL A 541 -12.24 38.31 21.67
CA VAL A 541 -13.26 38.97 22.49
C VAL A 541 -14.16 37.95 23.26
N THR A 542 -14.36 36.78 22.67
CA THR A 542 -15.15 35.72 23.28
C THR A 542 -14.83 34.35 22.68
N GLN A 543 -15.28 33.30 23.37
CA GLN A 543 -15.24 31.95 22.84
C GLN A 543 -16.66 31.38 22.87
N LEU A 544 -17.07 30.81 21.75
CA LEU A 544 -18.40 30.18 21.59
C LEU A 544 -18.24 28.67 21.43
N ARG A 545 -19.14 27.92 22.05
CA ARG A 545 -19.33 26.52 21.72
C ARG A 545 -20.38 26.43 20.61
N VAL A 546 -19.95 25.93 19.45
CA VAL A 546 -20.83 25.65 18.31
C VAL A 546 -21.03 24.15 18.23
N SER A 547 -22.26 23.69 18.26
CA SER A 547 -22.60 22.29 18.02
C SER A 547 -23.62 22.22 16.89
N GLU A 548 -23.36 21.40 15.90
CA GLU A 548 -24.20 21.25 14.71
C GLU A 548 -24.53 19.78 14.46
N ALA A 549 -25.77 19.50 14.11
CA ALA A 549 -26.22 18.18 13.67
C ALA A 549 -26.83 18.32 12.27
N THR A 550 -26.26 17.66 11.30
CA THR A 550 -26.59 17.77 9.88
C THR A 550 -27.06 16.42 9.34
N TRP A 551 -28.18 16.43 8.61
CA TRP A 551 -28.68 15.32 7.82
C TRP A 551 -28.63 15.69 6.35
N ARG A 552 -28.05 14.78 5.53
CA ARG A 552 -28.03 14.91 4.07
C ARG A 552 -28.75 13.72 3.44
N LEU A 553 -29.52 14.00 2.40
CA LEU A 553 -30.10 13.00 1.52
C LEU A 553 -29.87 13.47 0.09
N GLY A 554 -29.26 12.65 -0.72
CA GLY A 554 -28.91 13.03 -2.09
C GLY A 554 -28.76 11.86 -3.03
N ALA A 555 -28.55 12.20 -4.28
CA ALA A 555 -28.18 11.29 -5.34
C ALA A 555 -27.01 11.88 -6.12
N GLY A 556 -26.28 11.04 -6.82
CA GLY A 556 -25.11 11.49 -7.57
C GLY A 556 -24.71 10.56 -8.69
N VAL A 557 -23.69 11.02 -9.41
CA VAL A 557 -23.07 10.27 -10.52
C VAL A 557 -21.56 10.24 -10.30
N SER A 558 -20.99 9.04 -10.31
CA SER A 558 -19.54 8.84 -10.26
C SER A 558 -18.89 9.24 -11.58
N LEU A 559 -17.85 10.06 -11.52
CA LEU A 559 -17.00 10.44 -12.65
C LEU A 559 -15.85 9.42 -12.82
N GLY A 560 -16.21 8.16 -13.02
CA GLY A 560 -15.29 7.05 -13.02
C GLY A 560 -14.59 6.88 -11.67
N ARG A 561 -13.28 6.71 -11.72
CA ARG A 561 -12.45 6.57 -10.49
C ARG A 561 -11.98 7.90 -9.91
N SER A 562 -12.26 9.03 -10.57
CA SER A 562 -11.64 10.31 -10.24
C SER A 562 -12.47 11.21 -9.35
N GLY A 563 -13.80 11.02 -9.30
CA GLY A 563 -14.65 11.96 -8.58
C GLY A 563 -16.12 11.64 -8.64
N ASP A 564 -16.94 12.57 -8.20
CA ASP A 564 -18.40 12.50 -8.28
C ASP A 564 -19.07 13.90 -8.41
N VAL A 565 -20.30 13.87 -8.84
CA VAL A 565 -21.24 14.98 -8.73
C VAL A 565 -22.41 14.50 -7.90
N GLN A 566 -22.80 15.29 -6.91
CA GLN A 566 -23.93 15.00 -6.02
C GLN A 566 -24.86 16.19 -5.92
N MET A 567 -26.15 15.93 -5.72
CA MET A 567 -27.14 16.94 -5.36
C MET A 567 -28.16 16.36 -4.39
N GLY A 568 -28.74 17.21 -3.59
CA GLY A 568 -29.72 16.75 -2.61
C GLY A 568 -30.22 17.85 -1.68
N LEU A 569 -30.76 17.39 -0.57
CA LEU A 569 -31.27 18.22 0.50
C LEU A 569 -30.44 18.02 1.77
N GLU A 570 -30.21 19.10 2.47
CA GLU A 570 -29.56 19.13 3.76
C GLU A 570 -30.46 19.79 4.79
N ARG A 571 -30.50 19.23 5.99
CA ARG A 571 -31.11 19.84 7.16
C ARG A 571 -30.11 19.86 8.29
N SER A 572 -29.76 21.05 8.76
CA SER A 572 -28.86 21.25 9.88
C SER A 572 -29.59 21.90 11.06
N ARG A 573 -29.14 21.54 12.26
CA ARG A 573 -29.54 22.15 13.52
C ARG A 573 -28.32 22.55 14.30
N SER A 574 -28.05 23.84 14.35
CA SER A 574 -26.92 24.43 15.06
C SER A 574 -27.34 25.01 16.40
N ARG A 575 -26.50 24.83 17.41
CA ARG A 575 -26.65 25.46 18.75
C ARG A 575 -25.35 26.19 19.05
N VAL A 576 -25.49 27.49 19.31
CA VAL A 576 -24.37 28.36 19.67
C VAL A 576 -24.56 28.80 21.10
N SER A 577 -23.55 28.62 21.95
CA SER A 577 -23.58 29.03 23.36
C SER A 577 -22.23 29.66 23.74
N PRO A 578 -22.21 30.76 24.52
CA PRO A 578 -20.99 31.37 25.01
C PRO A 578 -20.27 30.45 26.00
N LEU A 579 -18.93 30.36 25.90
CA LEU A 579 -18.04 29.65 26.84
C LEU A 579 -17.33 30.61 27.79
N LEU A 580 -16.95 31.82 27.30
CA LEU A 580 -16.28 32.86 28.05
C LEU A 580 -17.11 34.14 27.97
N ARG A 581 -17.16 34.94 29.04
CA ARG A 581 -17.99 36.12 29.28
C ARG A 581 -19.49 35.85 29.34
N ALA A 582 -19.98 35.62 30.57
CA ALA A 582 -21.39 35.40 30.89
C ALA A 582 -22.27 36.67 30.83
N ASP A 583 -21.68 37.84 30.65
CA ASP A 583 -22.33 39.14 30.59
C ASP A 583 -23.03 39.45 29.23
N LEU A 584 -22.83 38.61 28.21
CA LEU A 584 -23.74 38.61 27.06
C LEU A 584 -25.01 37.85 27.45
N ALA A 585 -26.01 38.62 27.87
CA ALA A 585 -27.32 38.15 28.45
C ALA A 585 -28.22 37.35 27.48
N SER A 586 -27.72 36.78 26.43
CA SER A 586 -28.45 35.95 25.49
C SER A 586 -28.14 34.47 25.76
N GLY A 587 -29.15 33.73 26.13
CA GLY A 587 -29.10 32.26 26.27
C GLY A 587 -28.66 31.58 24.96
N PRO A 588 -28.50 30.23 24.97
CA PRO A 588 -28.06 29.50 23.78
C PRO A 588 -29.01 29.75 22.60
N ILE A 589 -28.42 30.13 21.45
CA ILE A 589 -29.14 30.33 20.18
C ILE A 589 -29.22 29.00 19.44
N ALA A 590 -30.43 28.58 19.09
CA ALA A 590 -30.65 27.40 18.24
C ALA A 590 -31.17 27.84 16.87
N LEU A 591 -30.49 27.39 15.81
CA LEU A 591 -30.84 27.67 14.44
C LEU A 591 -31.15 26.36 13.72
N THR A 592 -32.16 26.34 12.88
CA THR A 592 -32.44 25.20 11.98
C THR A 592 -32.45 25.70 10.55
N THR A 593 -31.63 25.06 9.72
CA THR A 593 -31.52 25.39 8.29
C THR A 593 -31.97 24.20 7.46
N THR A 594 -32.71 24.47 6.38
CA THR A 594 -33.02 23.46 5.35
C THR A 594 -32.60 24.05 4.01
N GLN A 595 -31.74 23.34 3.30
CA GLN A 595 -31.15 23.84 2.05
C GLN A 595 -30.99 22.73 1.03
N ALA A 596 -31.01 23.12 -0.26
CA ALA A 596 -30.54 22.28 -1.32
C ALA A 596 -29.02 22.42 -1.45
N TYR A 597 -28.36 21.35 -1.80
CA TYR A 597 -26.92 21.39 -2.11
C TYR A 597 -26.62 20.75 -3.46
N ALA A 598 -25.57 21.23 -4.11
CA ALA A 598 -24.91 20.60 -5.25
C ALA A 598 -23.40 20.62 -5.04
N GLN A 599 -22.75 19.48 -5.28
CA GLN A 599 -21.34 19.29 -5.00
C GLN A 599 -20.66 18.59 -6.17
N LEU A 600 -19.50 19.10 -6.58
CA LEU A 600 -18.57 18.46 -7.51
C LEU A 600 -17.27 18.18 -6.74
N ARG A 601 -16.74 16.97 -6.86
CA ARG A 601 -15.44 16.60 -6.32
C ARG A 601 -14.66 15.79 -7.34
N VAL A 602 -13.45 16.19 -7.62
CA VAL A 602 -12.49 15.45 -8.45
C VAL A 602 -11.17 15.40 -7.72
N ASP A 603 -10.57 14.23 -7.63
CA ASP A 603 -9.31 14.02 -6.95
C ASP A 603 -8.44 13.03 -7.75
N THR A 604 -7.30 13.50 -8.23
CA THR A 604 -6.28 12.70 -8.93
C THR A 604 -4.90 12.85 -8.29
N LEU A 605 -4.84 13.43 -7.06
CA LEU A 605 -3.59 13.67 -6.36
C LEU A 605 -2.85 12.38 -6.04
N ASP A 606 -1.54 12.40 -6.23
CA ASP A 606 -0.62 11.31 -5.87
C ASP A 606 -0.43 11.15 -4.35
N SER A 607 -0.51 12.25 -3.61
CA SER A 607 -0.37 12.32 -2.16
C SER A 607 -1.25 13.42 -1.58
N ILE A 608 -1.76 13.20 -0.36
CA ILE A 608 -2.41 14.28 0.42
C ILE A 608 -1.42 14.98 1.35
N ALA A 609 -0.37 14.28 1.76
CA ALA A 609 0.63 14.82 2.67
C ALA A 609 1.46 15.93 2.00
N PHE A 610 1.92 15.69 0.79
CA PHE A 610 2.65 16.65 -0.03
C PHE A 610 2.40 16.32 -1.51
N PRO A 611 1.33 16.88 -2.11
CA PRO A 611 1.00 16.63 -3.52
C PRO A 611 2.10 17.11 -4.46
N THR A 612 2.52 16.23 -5.37
CA THR A 612 3.54 16.51 -6.39
C THR A 612 3.03 16.34 -7.80
N ARG A 613 1.92 15.62 -7.97
CA ARG A 613 1.23 15.35 -9.25
C ARG A 613 -0.27 15.27 -9.02
N GLY A 614 -1.01 15.47 -10.12
CA GLY A 614 -2.46 15.38 -10.10
C GLY A 614 -3.14 16.66 -9.62
N THR A 615 -4.46 16.63 -9.60
CA THR A 615 -5.30 17.78 -9.30
C THR A 615 -6.48 17.37 -8.41
N PHE A 616 -6.80 18.19 -7.45
CA PHE A 616 -8.05 18.16 -6.71
C PHE A 616 -8.91 19.37 -7.11
N VAL A 617 -10.19 19.12 -7.39
CA VAL A 617 -11.20 20.17 -7.62
C VAL A 617 -12.37 19.90 -6.70
N GLY A 618 -12.80 20.91 -5.96
CA GLY A 618 -14.00 20.87 -5.13
C GLY A 618 -14.86 22.07 -5.39
N ALA A 619 -16.13 21.86 -5.67
CA ALA A 619 -17.12 22.92 -5.72
C ALA A 619 -18.34 22.52 -4.91
N LEU A 620 -18.86 23.44 -4.11
CA LEU A 620 -20.07 23.27 -3.31
C LEU A 620 -20.95 24.50 -3.50
N TRP A 621 -22.21 24.25 -3.74
CA TRP A 621 -23.25 25.25 -3.72
C TRP A 621 -24.36 24.80 -2.78
N GLU A 622 -24.79 25.70 -1.94
CA GLU A 622 -25.86 25.50 -0.99
C GLU A 622 -26.84 26.65 -1.07
N SER A 623 -28.14 26.38 -1.01
CA SER A 623 -29.17 27.41 -1.02
C SER A 623 -30.37 26.99 -0.22
N GLY A 624 -30.80 27.82 0.69
CA GLY A 624 -31.93 27.54 1.56
C GLY A 624 -32.22 28.67 2.54
N GLY A 625 -33.06 28.41 3.53
CA GLY A 625 -33.45 29.42 4.51
C GLY A 625 -33.34 28.89 5.94
N LEU A 626 -33.00 29.79 6.83
CA LEU A 626 -33.27 29.66 8.25
C LEU A 626 -34.77 29.66 8.46
N SER A 627 -35.31 28.86 9.37
CA SER A 627 -36.73 28.94 9.75
C SER A 627 -37.04 30.33 10.33
N GLY A 628 -37.80 31.13 9.58
CA GLY A 628 -38.19 32.48 9.96
C GLY A 628 -37.27 33.62 9.54
N ALA A 629 -36.27 33.37 8.65
CA ALA A 629 -35.36 34.40 8.17
C ALA A 629 -35.19 34.36 6.64
N ASP A 630 -34.46 35.32 6.08
CA ASP A 630 -34.19 35.42 4.64
C ASP A 630 -33.48 34.18 4.10
N ARG A 631 -33.78 33.84 2.84
CA ARG A 631 -33.08 32.78 2.13
C ARG A 631 -31.61 33.18 1.90
N GLY A 632 -30.71 32.32 2.30
CA GLY A 632 -29.26 32.47 2.08
C GLY A 632 -28.71 31.48 1.07
N SER A 633 -27.54 31.78 0.53
CA SER A 633 -26.79 30.85 -0.31
C SER A 633 -25.30 30.90 0.04
N ALA A 634 -24.64 29.78 -0.07
CA ALA A 634 -23.18 29.68 0.06
C ALA A 634 -22.58 28.96 -1.15
N THR A 635 -21.44 29.44 -1.59
CA THR A 635 -20.65 28.80 -2.65
C THR A 635 -19.22 28.68 -2.20
N LEU A 636 -18.59 27.57 -2.52
CA LEU A 636 -17.17 27.30 -2.31
C LEU A 636 -16.62 26.66 -3.58
N ALA A 637 -15.50 27.19 -4.09
CA ALA A 637 -14.73 26.56 -5.15
C ALA A 637 -13.28 26.50 -4.72
N ARG A 638 -12.66 25.35 -4.88
CA ARG A 638 -11.25 25.14 -4.54
C ARG A 638 -10.58 24.24 -5.55
N VAL A 639 -9.33 24.53 -5.84
CA VAL A 639 -8.48 23.73 -6.70
C VAL A 639 -7.10 23.61 -6.08
N LEU A 640 -6.52 22.42 -6.17
CA LEU A 640 -5.13 22.16 -5.82
C LEU A 640 -4.51 21.35 -6.94
N SER A 641 -3.32 21.74 -7.40
CA SER A 641 -2.58 21.02 -8.43
C SER A 641 -1.13 20.82 -8.02
N GLY A 642 -0.68 19.58 -8.03
CA GLY A 642 0.71 19.20 -7.78
C GLY A 642 1.59 19.47 -9.00
N PHE A 643 2.87 19.78 -8.77
CA PHE A 643 3.89 19.93 -9.81
C PHE A 643 5.26 19.44 -9.35
N THR A 644 6.10 19.08 -10.34
CA THR A 644 7.50 18.71 -10.11
C THR A 644 8.37 19.43 -11.11
N TRP A 645 9.45 20.05 -10.64
CA TRP A 645 10.41 20.80 -11.47
C TRP A 645 11.84 20.52 -11.03
N GLY A 646 12.54 19.64 -11.73
CA GLY A 646 13.85 19.14 -11.34
C GLY A 646 13.80 18.45 -9.98
N ARG A 647 14.61 18.92 -9.03
CA ARG A 647 14.61 18.42 -7.63
C ARG A 647 13.51 19.02 -6.75
N TRP A 648 12.82 20.07 -7.23
CA TRP A 648 11.75 20.72 -6.53
C TRP A 648 10.42 20.06 -6.84
N ALA A 649 9.60 19.91 -5.84
CA ALA A 649 8.22 19.49 -5.99
C ALA A 649 7.31 20.37 -5.12
N GLY A 650 6.03 20.39 -5.43
CA GLY A 650 5.10 21.20 -4.65
C GLY A 650 3.71 21.25 -5.26
N HIS A 651 2.92 22.20 -4.78
CA HIS A 651 1.55 22.39 -5.25
C HIS A 651 1.11 23.84 -5.17
N VAL A 652 0.16 24.18 -6.02
CA VAL A 652 -0.58 25.44 -6.00
C VAL A 652 -2.00 25.15 -5.53
N TYR A 653 -2.52 25.98 -4.66
CA TYR A 653 -3.90 25.93 -4.16
C TYR A 653 -4.58 27.26 -4.36
N ALA A 654 -5.83 27.25 -4.78
CA ALA A 654 -6.69 28.42 -4.84
C ALA A 654 -8.08 28.09 -4.29
N GLU A 655 -8.67 29.00 -3.56
CA GLU A 655 -10.00 28.90 -2.96
C GLU A 655 -10.74 30.23 -3.11
N ALA A 656 -11.98 30.14 -3.55
CA ALA A 656 -12.88 31.28 -3.55
C ALA A 656 -14.22 30.84 -2.93
N SER A 657 -14.74 31.64 -2.01
CA SER A 657 -16.03 31.35 -1.37
C SER A 657 -16.83 32.60 -1.17
N HIS A 658 -18.15 32.44 -1.21
CA HIS A 658 -19.12 33.52 -0.98
C HIS A 658 -20.32 32.99 -0.20
N ALA A 659 -20.72 33.73 0.83
CA ALA A 659 -21.89 33.46 1.63
C ALA A 659 -22.80 34.71 1.63
N SER A 660 -24.05 34.56 1.24
CA SER A 660 -25.02 35.67 1.27
C SER A 660 -25.51 35.93 2.70
N LYS A 661 -26.28 37.01 2.90
CA LYS A 661 -26.96 37.27 4.18
C LYS A 661 -27.73 36.03 4.64
N GLY A 662 -27.61 35.70 5.92
CA GLY A 662 -28.27 34.51 6.50
C GLY A 662 -27.45 33.21 6.44
N SER A 663 -26.26 33.23 5.85
CA SER A 663 -25.29 32.13 5.91
C SER A 663 -24.17 32.43 6.89
N ALA A 664 -23.50 31.40 7.40
CA ALA A 664 -22.37 31.55 8.30
C ALA A 664 -21.21 32.30 7.61
N PRO A 665 -20.52 33.20 8.29
CA PRO A 665 -19.34 33.88 7.73
C PRO A 665 -18.20 32.90 7.50
N LEU A 666 -17.39 33.19 6.49
CA LEU A 666 -16.24 32.39 6.11
C LEU A 666 -15.00 32.87 6.88
N ALA A 667 -14.15 31.95 7.28
CA ALA A 667 -12.98 32.23 8.11
C ALA A 667 -11.66 31.85 7.40
N LEU A 668 -10.63 32.69 7.56
CA LEU A 668 -9.25 32.44 7.13
C LEU A 668 -8.28 32.71 8.29
N GLY A 669 -7.10 32.13 8.21
CA GLY A 669 -6.00 32.23 9.17
C GLY A 669 -5.43 30.89 9.58
N GLY A 670 -4.18 30.86 10.05
CA GLY A 670 -3.46 29.67 10.48
C GLY A 670 -2.40 29.19 9.49
N PHE A 671 -1.73 28.11 9.84
CA PHE A 671 -0.66 27.50 9.04
C PHE A 671 -1.13 27.12 7.64
N LEU A 672 -0.38 27.54 6.60
CA LEU A 672 -0.71 27.35 5.18
C LEU A 672 -2.08 27.93 4.76
N ARG A 673 -2.69 28.78 5.60
CA ARG A 673 -3.91 29.57 5.34
C ARG A 673 -3.77 31.02 5.81
N LEU A 674 -2.68 31.68 5.44
CA LEU A 674 -2.13 32.95 5.91
C LEU A 674 -1.27 32.79 7.17
N SER A 675 -0.18 32.02 7.02
CA SER A 675 0.79 31.75 8.08
C SER A 675 1.26 33.02 8.79
N GLY A 676 1.26 33.02 10.12
CA GLY A 676 1.50 34.20 10.96
C GLY A 676 0.23 34.95 11.36
N THR A 677 -0.94 34.53 10.86
CA THR A 677 -2.26 35.04 11.27
C THR A 677 -2.92 34.00 12.17
N PRO A 678 -3.55 34.38 13.31
CA PRO A 678 -4.21 33.40 14.19
C PRO A 678 -5.26 32.56 13.44
N ILE A 679 -5.43 31.31 13.88
CA ILE A 679 -6.35 30.37 13.24
C ILE A 679 -7.77 30.98 13.19
N SER A 680 -8.37 30.98 11.98
CA SER A 680 -9.75 31.44 11.75
C SER A 680 -10.04 32.84 12.29
N SER A 681 -9.07 33.77 12.25
CA SER A 681 -9.23 35.12 12.79
C SER A 681 -9.76 36.16 11.82
N LEU A 682 -9.75 35.87 10.52
CA LEU A 682 -10.29 36.75 9.48
C LEU A 682 -11.66 36.23 9.04
N TYR A 683 -12.68 37.06 9.18
CA TYR A 683 -14.07 36.71 8.86
C TYR A 683 -14.63 37.59 7.76
N GLY A 684 -15.43 37.01 6.88
CA GLY A 684 -16.13 37.74 5.82
C GLY A 684 -17.24 36.96 5.14
N GLN A 685 -18.03 37.64 4.34
CA GLN A 685 -19.02 37.00 3.45
C GLN A 685 -18.39 36.53 2.14
N THR A 686 -17.26 37.07 1.76
CA THR A 686 -16.46 36.59 0.61
C THR A 686 -15.05 36.30 1.10
N SER A 687 -14.49 35.17 0.77
CA SER A 687 -13.09 34.90 0.96
C SER A 687 -12.40 34.52 -0.34
N LEU A 688 -11.18 34.99 -0.51
CA LEU A 688 -10.28 34.66 -1.59
C LEU A 688 -8.95 34.22 -0.98
N PHE A 689 -8.43 33.10 -1.40
CA PHE A 689 -7.17 32.57 -0.88
C PHE A 689 -6.41 31.83 -1.97
N GLY A 690 -5.10 32.04 -2.01
CA GLY A 690 -4.17 31.30 -2.86
C GLY A 690 -2.87 31.02 -2.13
N ARG A 691 -2.28 29.87 -2.38
CA ARG A 691 -0.94 29.53 -1.88
C ARG A 691 -0.16 28.75 -2.92
N MET A 692 1.16 28.89 -2.87
CA MET A 692 2.12 28.04 -3.54
C MET A 692 3.07 27.47 -2.49
N VAL A 693 3.25 26.16 -2.51
CA VAL A 693 4.15 25.42 -1.61
C VAL A 693 5.19 24.73 -2.47
N MET A 694 6.47 24.86 -2.11
CA MET A 694 7.59 24.20 -2.77
C MET A 694 8.50 23.55 -1.73
N GLY A 695 9.05 22.38 -2.05
CA GLY A 695 9.96 21.69 -1.18
C GLY A 695 10.94 20.79 -1.94
N VAL A 696 12.04 20.45 -1.26
CA VAL A 696 13.05 19.51 -1.74
C VAL A 696 13.17 18.35 -0.75
N PRO A 697 13.31 17.10 -1.23
CA PRO A 697 13.58 15.98 -0.35
C PRO A 697 15.00 16.09 0.21
N LEU A 698 15.11 15.89 1.53
CA LEU A 698 16.39 15.86 2.27
C LEU A 698 16.78 14.41 2.57
N ALA A 699 15.81 13.59 2.98
CA ALA A 699 16.01 12.23 3.40
C ALA A 699 14.71 11.42 3.24
N HIS A 700 14.80 10.11 3.44
CA HIS A 700 13.63 9.23 3.56
C HIS A 700 13.67 8.53 4.92
N MET A 701 12.50 8.38 5.53
CA MET A 701 12.35 7.58 6.74
C MET A 701 12.61 6.09 6.43
N PRO A 702 13.11 5.30 7.38
CA PRO A 702 13.21 3.85 7.20
C PRO A 702 11.87 3.22 6.78
N LEU A 703 11.97 2.10 6.05
CA LEU A 703 10.81 1.33 5.61
C LEU A 703 9.83 1.06 6.76
N GLY A 704 8.55 1.33 6.52
CA GLY A 704 7.49 1.12 7.51
C GLY A 704 7.28 2.25 8.52
N LEU A 705 8.19 3.22 8.66
CA LEU A 705 8.05 4.32 9.62
C LEU A 705 7.54 5.62 9.00
N GLY A 706 7.63 5.77 7.69
CA GLY A 706 7.16 6.99 7.02
C GLY A 706 7.66 7.11 5.58
N GLY A 707 7.58 8.32 5.04
CA GLY A 707 8.02 8.67 3.70
C GLY A 707 9.17 9.68 3.69
N ALA A 708 9.11 10.61 2.74
CA ALA A 708 10.16 11.61 2.56
C ALA A 708 10.16 12.69 3.66
N VAL A 709 11.35 13.08 4.08
CA VAL A 709 11.61 14.29 4.85
C VAL A 709 11.95 15.41 3.87
N ARG A 710 11.28 16.57 3.97
CA ARG A 710 11.45 17.69 3.03
C ARG A 710 11.69 18.99 3.78
N ALA A 711 12.50 19.87 3.22
CA ALA A 711 12.51 21.29 3.58
C ALA A 711 11.76 22.07 2.50
N GLY A 712 10.99 23.06 2.90
CA GLY A 712 10.17 23.81 1.96
C GLY A 712 9.78 25.20 2.42
N LEU A 713 9.14 25.91 1.50
CA LEU A 713 8.64 27.26 1.67
C LEU A 713 7.20 27.36 1.15
N SER A 714 6.41 28.27 1.72
CA SER A 714 5.12 28.71 1.17
C SER A 714 5.10 30.20 0.87
N VAL A 715 4.33 30.56 -0.14
CA VAL A 715 3.88 31.93 -0.40
C VAL A 715 2.36 31.92 -0.41
N GLU A 716 1.74 32.82 0.33
CA GLU A 716 0.32 32.81 0.61
C GLU A 716 -0.28 34.21 0.44
N LEU A 717 -1.45 34.27 -0.17
CA LEU A 717 -2.18 35.49 -0.44
C LEU A 717 -3.66 35.27 -0.17
N GLY A 718 -4.31 36.14 0.61
CA GLY A 718 -5.75 35.97 0.82
C GLY A 718 -6.38 37.05 1.68
N GLY A 719 -7.71 37.00 1.73
CA GLY A 719 -8.49 37.92 2.53
C GLY A 719 -9.96 37.46 2.68
N ALA A 720 -10.58 37.90 3.76
CA ALA A 720 -12.01 37.75 4.01
C ALA A 720 -12.64 39.14 4.06
N PHE A 721 -13.71 39.33 3.30
CA PHE A 721 -14.30 40.65 3.04
C PHE A 721 -15.74 40.69 3.49
N LEU A 722 -16.11 41.74 4.22
CA LEU A 722 -17.49 42.10 4.56
C LEU A 722 -18.20 42.75 3.37
N PRO A 723 -19.55 42.81 3.39
CA PRO A 723 -20.32 43.51 2.36
C PRO A 723 -19.88 44.97 2.22
N GLY A 724 -19.67 45.42 0.97
CA GLY A 724 -19.27 46.80 0.67
C GLY A 724 -17.77 47.09 0.81
N GLN A 725 -16.95 46.14 1.31
CA GLN A 725 -15.50 46.29 1.32
C GLN A 725 -14.91 46.12 -0.09
N SER A 726 -13.84 46.87 -0.36
CA SER A 726 -13.04 46.72 -1.59
C SER A 726 -12.43 45.30 -1.66
N ARG A 727 -12.32 44.74 -2.86
CA ARG A 727 -11.75 43.40 -3.14
C ARG A 727 -10.58 43.51 -4.09
N ARG A 728 -9.74 44.52 -3.93
CA ARG A 728 -8.55 44.73 -4.76
C ARG A 728 -7.42 43.79 -4.31
N LEU A 729 -6.49 43.48 -5.20
CA LEU A 729 -5.31 42.66 -4.88
C LEU A 729 -4.47 43.27 -3.75
N ASP A 730 -4.46 44.59 -3.63
CA ASP A 730 -3.74 45.32 -2.57
C ASP A 730 -4.38 45.14 -1.18
N ASP A 731 -5.67 44.80 -1.13
CA ASP A 731 -6.41 44.52 0.12
C ASP A 731 -6.12 43.14 0.68
N LEU A 732 -5.48 42.25 -0.12
CA LEU A 732 -5.14 40.91 0.30
C LEU A 732 -3.94 40.90 1.24
N GLN A 733 -4.04 40.10 2.29
CA GLN A 733 -2.93 39.86 3.20
C GLN A 733 -1.92 38.91 2.53
N LYS A 734 -0.64 39.26 2.58
CA LYS A 734 0.49 38.45 2.10
C LYS A 734 1.12 37.75 3.30
N ALA A 735 1.38 36.49 3.17
CA ALA A 735 2.01 35.67 4.19
C ALA A 735 2.94 34.62 3.54
N GLY A 736 3.73 33.97 4.36
CA GLY A 736 4.55 32.84 3.93
C GLY A 736 5.10 32.08 5.11
N SER A 737 5.61 30.89 4.83
CA SER A 737 6.25 30.06 5.85
C SER A 737 7.49 29.34 5.30
N ALA A 738 8.42 29.03 6.22
CA ALA A 738 9.49 28.07 6.00
C ALA A 738 9.22 26.86 6.90
N PHE A 739 9.42 25.66 6.36
CA PHE A 739 9.06 24.43 7.10
C PHE A 739 10.00 23.27 6.81
N VAL A 740 10.02 22.34 7.77
CA VAL A 740 10.45 20.95 7.56
C VAL A 740 9.20 20.08 7.69
N SER A 741 9.00 19.19 6.74
CA SER A 741 7.88 18.23 6.77
C SER A 741 8.37 16.80 6.69
N VAL A 742 7.60 15.89 7.27
CA VAL A 742 7.83 14.46 7.19
C VAL A 742 6.50 13.73 7.00
N ASP A 743 6.48 12.79 6.07
CA ASP A 743 5.34 11.90 5.89
C ASP A 743 5.44 10.79 6.94
N THR A 744 4.62 10.85 8.01
CA THR A 744 4.62 9.85 9.09
C THR A 744 3.51 8.81 8.92
N LEU A 745 3.52 7.77 9.74
CA LEU A 745 2.42 6.79 9.81
C LEU A 745 1.08 7.44 10.23
N PHE A 746 1.13 8.51 11.02
CA PHE A 746 -0.05 9.23 11.49
C PHE A 746 -0.56 10.30 10.51
N GLY A 747 0.15 10.51 9.41
CA GLY A 747 -0.10 11.54 8.42
C GLY A 747 1.05 12.54 8.31
N PRO A 748 0.87 13.66 7.57
CA PRO A 748 1.90 14.67 7.43
C PRO A 748 2.17 15.40 8.74
N ALA A 749 3.45 15.54 9.07
CA ALA A 749 3.93 16.35 10.17
C ALA A 749 4.76 17.54 9.65
N TYR A 750 4.60 18.68 10.27
CA TYR A 750 5.30 19.92 9.92
C TYR A 750 5.84 20.61 11.17
N LEU A 751 7.06 21.12 11.07
CA LEU A 751 7.61 22.16 11.94
C LEU A 751 7.84 23.39 11.08
N ALA A 752 7.20 24.51 11.41
CA ALA A 752 7.22 25.67 10.53
C ALA A 752 7.32 27.00 11.27
N LEU A 753 7.88 27.99 10.58
CA LEU A 753 7.89 29.40 10.96
C LEU A 753 7.12 30.16 9.90
N GLY A 754 6.06 30.86 10.30
CA GLY A 754 5.23 31.67 9.43
C GLY A 754 5.34 33.16 9.74
N ALA A 755 5.16 34.00 8.74
CA ALA A 755 5.16 35.46 8.90
C ALA A 755 4.20 36.11 7.89
N THR A 756 3.58 37.21 8.31
CA THR A 756 2.81 38.11 7.44
C THR A 756 3.62 39.31 7.05
N HIS A 757 3.26 40.02 5.95
CA HIS A 757 3.85 41.27 5.54
C HIS A 757 3.65 42.40 6.56
N ARG A 758 2.72 42.27 7.50
CA ARG A 758 2.45 43.22 8.59
C ARG A 758 3.28 42.96 9.85
N GLY A 759 4.24 42.00 9.78
CA GLY A 759 5.20 41.70 10.85
C GLY A 759 4.73 40.70 11.90
N SER A 760 3.53 40.17 11.81
CA SER A 760 3.07 39.07 12.68
C SER A 760 3.83 37.81 12.34
N ARG A 761 4.26 37.04 13.35
CA ARG A 761 5.03 35.78 13.21
C ARG A 761 4.43 34.71 14.08
N ALA A 762 4.56 33.45 13.65
CA ALA A 762 4.13 32.30 14.42
C ALA A 762 5.04 31.09 14.16
N THR A 763 5.18 30.26 15.16
CA THR A 763 5.78 28.93 15.07
C THR A 763 4.67 27.89 15.10
N TYR A 764 4.78 26.86 14.25
CA TYR A 764 3.79 25.81 14.11
C TYR A 764 4.41 24.45 14.31
N VAL A 765 3.74 23.63 15.11
CA VAL A 765 3.90 22.16 15.09
C VAL A 765 2.57 21.60 14.64
N PHE A 766 2.60 20.83 13.55
CA PHE A 766 1.40 20.31 12.93
C PHE A 766 1.55 18.81 12.63
N LEU A 767 0.55 18.03 12.93
CA LEU A 767 0.40 16.63 12.56
C LEU A 767 -1.07 16.38 12.21
N GLY A 768 -1.34 15.78 11.05
CA GLY A 768 -2.68 15.40 10.67
C GLY A 768 -3.19 16.05 9.38
N PRO A 769 -4.51 16.08 9.14
CA PRO A 769 -5.12 16.68 7.95
C PRO A 769 -5.05 18.21 8.01
N PHE A 770 -4.71 18.87 6.88
CA PHE A 770 -4.67 20.34 6.76
C PHE A 770 -5.52 20.87 5.58
N TRP A 771 -6.54 20.13 5.18
CA TRP A 771 -7.45 20.43 4.06
C TRP A 771 -8.73 21.14 4.52
#